data_75171e6ab659a6261356cce3a95cb471
#
_entry.id   75171e6ab659a6261356cce3a95cb471
#
_cell.length_a   1.000
_cell.length_b   1.000
_cell.length_c   1.000
_cell.angle_alpha   90.00
_cell.angle_beta   90.00
_cell.angle_gamma   90.00
#
_symmetry.space_group_name_H-M   'P 1'
#
loop_
_entity.id
_entity.type
_entity.pdbx_description
1 polymer ?
#
loop_
_entity_poly.entity_id
_entity_poly.type
_entity_poly.pdbx_seq_one_letter_code
_entity_poly.pdbx_strand_id
1 'polypeptide(L)'
;MKSTTTLLASFLLMCSIKTIQAQTIETARVIGSVTQTGNKPVEFATITLLKAKDSSLVKGAIADINGKYEFEQVKQGKYLIAAAYVGMTKAFSKPFEIKGSTPVTIETLSLGTDAKNLKEVNVTAKKPFVEQRADKMVVNVEASIIGAGGTAMDVLEKSPGVTIDKDDNINLKNKSGVIIMIDGKPTNMSSQDVAQLLKSMPSSNIEQIELITNPSAKYDAAGNAGIINIKLKKNKTVGTNGNVSISGAYGLTPKWGGSLNLNHRNEKFNLFGSYNYNHRENQQHLGLYRTGTTDGQYTVFDQQNIRDRKSDYHGAKVGMDYFLNKNNTIGVMVDAGFRNSDEPAESTTLIGGRETVDSTLKTHTYNKGTWRRWAYNVNYRAILDTTGKELNMDLDYARNTDKQGNSIYSTIWDAAGKNYMHGDTSRNNQPNTIDIKTFKADYIHPLPHQAKFEAGVKLSFVKTDNDVKFDSLRNGNWIYDKNRSNHFIYKENVNAAYINFQKQFKKVNVQLGLRAEQSNVKGNSITINQVTDTSYFNLFPSVFVSYDAAKDHQLGISYSRRLQRPDYEDLNPFQIYLDRYTIVAGNPYLKPSYSNNIELTHTFKHFLTTSVGYTHTKDKITQIIEADKDVITGDTLTLRYKYLNIAKSDIVNLNVSFPVTITKWWSSFTYLSAYYNKFQTMVDSRLVTVSGGGFMGRTQQTFTLPAGIGAEVSIFYLSPQIADEGLFRMKSMAAVDMGVSKQIMHKKGSIKFNVGDVFNMQRFRGSFENGGRYTAVRSKWESQQFRLTFNYRFGNTSIKAARARKTGLEDEQNRVKDGN
;
A
#
# COMPACT_ATOMS: atom_id res chain seq x y z
N MET A 1 37.33 -28.56 -12.42
CA MET A 1 36.39 -28.02 -13.42
C MET A 1 35.96 -29.16 -14.36
N LYS A 2 34.90 -29.86 -14.04
CA LYS A 2 34.12 -30.82 -14.85
C LYS A 2 33.17 -31.54 -13.89
N SER A 3 31.95 -30.94 -13.63
CA SER A 3 30.81 -31.69 -13.03
C SER A 3 29.53 -30.90 -12.85
N THR A 4 29.29 -29.82 -13.60
CA THR A 4 28.08 -29.03 -13.47
C THR A 4 27.21 -28.93 -14.73
N THR A 5 27.57 -29.65 -15.80
CA THR A 5 26.86 -29.61 -17.09
C THR A 5 25.92 -30.81 -17.31
N THR A 6 25.88 -31.78 -16.42
CA THR A 6 25.10 -33.03 -16.63
C THR A 6 23.71 -33.02 -15.96
N LEU A 7 23.40 -32.06 -15.12
CA LEU A 7 22.08 -31.99 -14.44
C LEU A 7 21.01 -31.18 -15.20
N LEU A 8 21.39 -30.37 -16.18
CA LEU A 8 20.42 -29.60 -16.99
C LEU A 8 19.88 -30.38 -18.18
N ALA A 9 20.59 -31.41 -18.63
CA ALA A 9 20.17 -32.24 -19.77
C ALA A 9 19.15 -33.35 -19.37
N SER A 10 19.07 -33.69 -18.08
CA SER A 10 18.16 -34.76 -17.61
C SER A 10 16.75 -34.29 -17.33
N PHE A 11 16.50 -32.96 -17.25
CA PHE A 11 15.16 -32.41 -17.01
C PHE A 11 14.37 -32.13 -18.31
N LEU A 12 15.02 -32.17 -19.45
CA LEU A 12 14.41 -31.91 -20.76
C LEU A 12 13.98 -33.19 -21.53
N LEU A 13 14.25 -34.37 -20.98
CA LEU A 13 13.98 -35.64 -21.70
C LEU A 13 12.82 -36.46 -21.11
N MET A 14 12.02 -35.92 -20.19
CA MET A 14 10.86 -36.64 -19.62
C MET A 14 9.49 -36.05 -20.04
N CYS A 15 9.40 -35.33 -21.14
CA CYS A 15 8.13 -35.05 -21.82
C CYS A 15 7.90 -36.01 -22.95
N SER A 16 7.67 -37.29 -22.64
CA SER A 16 7.25 -38.31 -23.60
C SER A 16 5.81 -38.05 -24.06
N ILE A 17 5.68 -37.89 -25.33
CA ILE A 17 4.48 -37.74 -26.15
C ILE A 17 3.49 -38.88 -25.86
N LYS A 18 2.36 -38.56 -25.20
CA LYS A 18 1.17 -39.41 -25.30
C LYS A 18 0.36 -38.94 -26.51
N THR A 19 0.36 -39.77 -27.55
CA THR A 19 -0.56 -39.66 -28.67
C THR A 19 -1.99 -39.75 -28.14
N ILE A 20 -2.71 -38.61 -28.20
CA ILE A 20 -4.14 -38.59 -27.94
C ILE A 20 -4.84 -39.05 -29.22
N GLN A 21 -5.42 -40.23 -29.18
CA GLN A 21 -6.44 -40.63 -30.16
C GLN A 21 -7.61 -39.63 -30.03
N ALA A 22 -7.89 -38.90 -31.09
CA ALA A 22 -9.07 -38.06 -31.19
C ALA A 22 -10.29 -38.97 -31.27
N GLN A 23 -11.02 -39.13 -30.16
CA GLN A 23 -12.39 -39.66 -30.22
C GLN A 23 -13.24 -38.65 -30.99
N THR A 24 -13.82 -39.04 -32.09
CA THR A 24 -14.87 -38.31 -32.80
C THR A 24 -16.06 -38.15 -31.84
N ILE A 25 -16.24 -36.94 -31.30
CA ILE A 25 -17.38 -36.64 -30.45
C ILE A 25 -18.60 -36.53 -31.36
N GLU A 26 -19.50 -37.49 -31.29
CA GLU A 26 -20.79 -37.42 -31.97
C GLU A 26 -21.57 -36.20 -31.47
N THR A 27 -22.05 -35.39 -32.40
CA THR A 27 -22.85 -34.19 -32.12
C THR A 27 -24.14 -34.23 -32.92
N ALA A 28 -25.23 -33.75 -32.33
CA ALA A 28 -26.53 -33.67 -32.99
C ALA A 28 -26.96 -32.23 -33.27
N ARG A 29 -27.93 -32.06 -34.12
CA ARG A 29 -28.64 -30.79 -34.33
C ARG A 29 -29.89 -30.78 -33.41
N VAL A 30 -30.23 -29.65 -32.86
CA VAL A 30 -31.43 -29.41 -32.06
C VAL A 30 -32.21 -28.29 -32.73
N ILE A 31 -33.44 -28.57 -33.15
CA ILE A 31 -34.32 -27.66 -33.86
C ILE A 31 -35.64 -27.48 -33.13
N GLY A 32 -36.24 -26.31 -33.24
CA GLY A 32 -37.55 -26.06 -32.65
C GLY A 32 -38.14 -24.75 -33.13
N SER A 33 -39.29 -24.37 -32.57
CA SER A 33 -39.95 -23.10 -32.87
C SER A 33 -40.47 -22.43 -31.62
N VAL A 34 -40.64 -21.13 -31.70
CA VAL A 34 -41.22 -20.31 -30.61
C VAL A 34 -42.39 -19.49 -31.15
N THR A 35 -43.49 -19.49 -30.37
CA THR A 35 -44.71 -18.72 -30.68
C THR A 35 -45.18 -17.96 -29.47
N GLN A 36 -46.01 -16.95 -29.64
CA GLN A 36 -46.76 -16.31 -28.58
C GLN A 36 -48.19 -16.93 -28.46
N THR A 37 -48.89 -16.54 -27.39
CA THR A 37 -50.27 -16.95 -27.17
C THR A 37 -51.10 -16.60 -28.40
N GLY A 38 -51.76 -17.61 -29.00
CA GLY A 38 -52.45 -17.49 -30.26
C GLY A 38 -51.68 -17.93 -31.50
N ASN A 39 -50.61 -18.73 -31.34
CA ASN A 39 -49.80 -19.43 -32.35
C ASN A 39 -49.07 -18.51 -33.37
N LYS A 40 -48.90 -17.23 -33.07
CA LYS A 40 -48.11 -16.32 -33.92
C LYS A 40 -46.63 -16.52 -33.65
N PRO A 41 -45.76 -16.66 -34.68
CA PRO A 41 -44.34 -16.80 -34.50
C PRO A 41 -43.75 -15.56 -33.77
N VAL A 42 -42.75 -15.77 -32.89
CA VAL A 42 -42.02 -14.69 -32.25
C VAL A 42 -40.66 -14.58 -32.91
N GLU A 43 -40.54 -13.60 -33.81
CA GLU A 43 -39.30 -13.29 -34.51
C GLU A 43 -38.23 -12.75 -33.56
N PHE A 44 -36.97 -13.10 -33.80
CA PHE A 44 -35.82 -12.64 -33.04
C PHE A 44 -35.84 -12.95 -31.53
N ALA A 45 -36.65 -13.95 -31.10
CA ALA A 45 -36.60 -14.40 -29.69
C ALA A 45 -35.22 -14.98 -29.36
N THR A 46 -34.72 -14.69 -28.18
CA THR A 46 -33.49 -15.27 -27.70
C THR A 46 -33.72 -16.67 -27.16
N ILE A 47 -33.04 -17.65 -27.75
CA ILE A 47 -33.15 -19.06 -27.40
C ILE A 47 -31.85 -19.53 -26.78
N THR A 48 -31.90 -20.18 -25.62
CA THR A 48 -30.74 -20.68 -24.91
C THR A 48 -30.85 -22.17 -24.65
N LEU A 49 -29.81 -22.92 -25.05
CA LEU A 49 -29.65 -24.32 -24.70
C LEU A 49 -28.90 -24.42 -23.37
N LEU A 50 -29.53 -25.07 -22.39
CA LEU A 50 -29.06 -25.18 -21.02
C LEU A 50 -28.84 -26.66 -20.67
N LYS A 51 -27.88 -26.95 -19.76
CA LYS A 51 -27.77 -28.29 -19.18
C LYS A 51 -28.93 -28.57 -18.22
N ALA A 52 -29.57 -29.73 -18.34
CA ALA A 52 -30.71 -30.09 -17.50
C ALA A 52 -30.35 -30.22 -15.99
N LYS A 53 -29.07 -30.48 -15.65
CA LYS A 53 -28.61 -30.72 -14.27
C LYS A 53 -28.50 -29.45 -13.45
N ASP A 54 -28.04 -28.35 -14.04
CA ASP A 54 -27.67 -27.12 -13.30
C ASP A 54 -28.08 -25.82 -14.03
N SER A 55 -28.82 -25.95 -15.13
CA SER A 55 -29.24 -24.85 -16.01
C SER A 55 -28.07 -23.97 -16.51
N SER A 56 -26.87 -24.54 -16.60
CA SER A 56 -25.72 -23.81 -17.15
C SER A 56 -25.87 -23.65 -18.66
N LEU A 57 -25.52 -22.46 -19.18
CA LEU A 57 -25.60 -22.15 -20.63
C LEU A 57 -24.60 -22.95 -21.43
N VAL A 58 -25.11 -23.62 -22.49
CA VAL A 58 -24.32 -24.39 -23.45
C VAL A 58 -24.16 -23.65 -24.77
N LYS A 59 -25.27 -23.17 -25.36
CA LYS A 59 -25.30 -22.40 -26.60
C LYS A 59 -26.44 -21.39 -26.58
N GLY A 60 -26.31 -20.32 -27.36
CA GLY A 60 -27.38 -19.37 -27.66
C GLY A 60 -27.71 -19.35 -29.14
N ALA A 61 -28.98 -19.14 -29.49
CA ALA A 61 -29.47 -18.92 -30.84
C ALA A 61 -30.54 -17.81 -30.82
N ILE A 62 -30.84 -17.25 -31.98
CA ILE A 62 -31.92 -16.29 -32.20
C ILE A 62 -32.93 -16.93 -33.14
N ALA A 63 -34.21 -16.84 -32.85
CA ALA A 63 -35.26 -17.33 -33.71
C ALA A 63 -35.35 -16.50 -35.00
N ASP A 64 -35.63 -17.15 -36.14
CA ASP A 64 -35.82 -16.48 -37.43
C ASP A 64 -37.17 -15.72 -37.46
N ILE A 65 -37.49 -15.13 -38.62
CA ILE A 65 -38.75 -14.40 -38.85
C ILE A 65 -40.00 -15.29 -38.73
N ASN A 66 -39.86 -16.62 -38.83
CA ASN A 66 -40.92 -17.61 -38.65
C ASN A 66 -40.90 -18.24 -37.25
N GLY A 67 -40.09 -17.69 -36.31
CA GLY A 67 -39.93 -18.18 -34.96
C GLY A 67 -39.17 -19.52 -34.87
N LYS A 68 -38.46 -19.96 -35.90
CA LYS A 68 -37.69 -21.20 -35.89
C LYS A 68 -36.28 -20.94 -35.38
N TYR A 69 -35.69 -21.91 -34.65
CA TYR A 69 -34.31 -21.84 -34.14
C TYR A 69 -33.61 -23.19 -34.32
N GLU A 70 -32.29 -23.14 -34.37
CA GLU A 70 -31.44 -24.30 -34.52
C GLU A 70 -30.15 -24.18 -33.71
N PHE A 71 -29.71 -25.27 -33.10
CA PHE A 71 -28.39 -25.43 -32.50
C PHE A 71 -27.65 -26.57 -33.24
N GLU A 72 -26.60 -26.23 -33.90
CA GLU A 72 -25.72 -27.21 -34.56
C GLU A 72 -24.65 -27.71 -33.57
N GLN A 73 -24.12 -28.93 -33.84
CA GLN A 73 -22.99 -29.53 -33.11
C GLN A 73 -23.18 -29.52 -31.55
N VAL A 74 -24.33 -29.98 -31.08
CA VAL A 74 -24.61 -30.20 -29.66
C VAL A 74 -24.11 -31.58 -29.25
N LYS A 75 -23.28 -31.63 -28.21
CA LYS A 75 -22.71 -32.89 -27.68
C LYS A 75 -23.79 -33.73 -27.00
N GLN A 76 -23.55 -35.03 -26.85
CA GLN A 76 -24.40 -35.93 -26.06
C GLN A 76 -24.57 -35.43 -24.64
N GLY A 77 -25.76 -35.53 -24.09
CA GLY A 77 -26.11 -35.09 -22.74
C GLY A 77 -27.57 -34.74 -22.55
N LYS A 78 -27.95 -34.39 -21.32
CA LYS A 78 -29.31 -33.96 -20.99
C LYS A 78 -29.40 -32.44 -20.97
N TYR A 79 -30.36 -31.89 -21.69
CA TYR A 79 -30.53 -30.48 -21.95
C TYR A 79 -31.97 -30.00 -21.72
N LEU A 80 -32.15 -28.71 -21.62
CA LEU A 80 -33.44 -28.02 -21.73
C LEU A 80 -33.25 -26.73 -22.54
N ILE A 81 -34.28 -26.25 -23.17
CA ILE A 81 -34.29 -24.99 -23.92
C ILE A 81 -35.09 -23.96 -23.14
N ALA A 82 -34.57 -22.73 -23.07
CA ALA A 82 -35.32 -21.57 -22.59
C ALA A 82 -35.44 -20.55 -23.73
N ALA A 83 -36.68 -20.10 -24.01
CA ALA A 83 -36.99 -19.02 -24.93
C ALA A 83 -37.39 -17.76 -24.18
N ALA A 84 -36.90 -16.60 -24.63
CA ALA A 84 -37.17 -15.30 -24.01
C ALA A 84 -37.35 -14.21 -25.08
N TYR A 85 -38.30 -13.30 -24.86
CA TYR A 85 -38.53 -12.12 -25.66
C TYR A 85 -38.89 -10.94 -24.76
N VAL A 86 -38.54 -9.73 -25.17
CA VAL A 86 -38.78 -8.52 -24.33
C VAL A 86 -40.28 -8.33 -24.14
N GLY A 87 -40.75 -8.25 -22.89
CA GLY A 87 -42.17 -8.05 -22.55
C GLY A 87 -43.00 -9.34 -22.52
N MET A 88 -42.40 -10.53 -22.64
CA MET A 88 -43.07 -11.82 -22.54
C MET A 88 -42.49 -12.72 -21.45
N THR A 89 -43.29 -13.59 -20.89
CA THR A 89 -42.85 -14.63 -19.92
C THR A 89 -41.95 -15.65 -20.61
N LYS A 90 -40.82 -15.99 -20.00
CA LYS A 90 -39.92 -17.04 -20.49
C LYS A 90 -40.62 -18.41 -20.53
N ALA A 91 -40.42 -19.13 -21.60
CA ALA A 91 -40.87 -20.51 -21.73
C ALA A 91 -39.69 -21.49 -21.69
N PHE A 92 -39.88 -22.64 -21.08
CA PHE A 92 -38.89 -23.71 -20.96
C PHE A 92 -39.43 -25.00 -21.63
N SER A 93 -38.55 -25.70 -22.32
CA SER A 93 -38.87 -27.07 -22.77
C SER A 93 -38.85 -28.06 -21.60
N LYS A 94 -39.45 -29.23 -21.81
CA LYS A 94 -39.14 -30.40 -20.98
C LYS A 94 -37.66 -30.77 -21.19
N PRO A 95 -36.97 -31.30 -20.15
CA PRO A 95 -35.63 -31.86 -20.33
C PRO A 95 -35.63 -32.97 -21.41
N PHE A 96 -34.66 -32.93 -22.32
CA PHE A 96 -34.47 -33.92 -23.37
C PHE A 96 -33.03 -34.42 -23.38
N GLU A 97 -32.78 -35.59 -23.98
CA GLU A 97 -31.49 -36.26 -24.01
C GLU A 97 -31.00 -36.44 -25.45
N ILE A 98 -29.76 -36.07 -25.69
CA ILE A 98 -29.05 -36.32 -26.98
C ILE A 98 -28.17 -37.55 -26.79
N LYS A 99 -28.45 -38.65 -27.53
CA LYS A 99 -27.77 -39.96 -27.44
C LYS A 99 -26.89 -40.32 -28.62
N GLY A 100 -26.87 -39.50 -29.66
CA GLY A 100 -26.14 -39.79 -30.91
C GLY A 100 -26.15 -38.57 -31.83
N SER A 101 -25.98 -38.80 -33.14
CA SER A 101 -25.96 -37.77 -34.18
C SER A 101 -27.33 -37.43 -34.78
N THR A 102 -28.41 -38.11 -34.37
CA THR A 102 -29.78 -37.90 -34.87
C THR A 102 -30.29 -36.51 -34.43
N PRO A 103 -30.85 -35.68 -35.33
CA PRO A 103 -31.46 -34.42 -35.00
C PRO A 103 -32.60 -34.55 -33.98
N VAL A 104 -32.65 -33.70 -33.01
CA VAL A 104 -33.69 -33.62 -31.96
C VAL A 104 -34.60 -32.44 -32.24
N THR A 105 -35.90 -32.70 -32.46
CA THR A 105 -36.92 -31.68 -32.63
C THR A 105 -37.60 -31.38 -31.29
N ILE A 106 -37.63 -30.16 -30.87
CA ILE A 106 -38.27 -29.68 -29.63
C ILE A 106 -39.67 -29.19 -29.93
N GLU A 107 -40.60 -29.55 -29.06
CA GLU A 107 -41.99 -29.01 -29.11
C GLU A 107 -41.98 -27.47 -29.14
N THR A 108 -42.92 -26.86 -29.87
CA THR A 108 -43.05 -25.40 -29.96
C THR A 108 -43.21 -24.78 -28.59
N LEU A 109 -42.33 -23.83 -28.29
CA LEU A 109 -42.36 -23.07 -27.01
C LEU A 109 -43.30 -21.88 -27.17
N SER A 110 -44.32 -21.76 -26.29
CA SER A 110 -45.27 -20.64 -26.30
C SER A 110 -44.88 -19.62 -25.21
N LEU A 111 -44.61 -18.37 -25.60
CA LEU A 111 -44.35 -17.25 -24.71
C LEU A 111 -45.66 -16.57 -24.30
N GLY A 112 -45.92 -16.45 -23.01
CA GLY A 112 -47.10 -15.78 -22.45
C GLY A 112 -46.96 -14.25 -22.36
N THR A 113 -48.11 -13.54 -22.31
CA THR A 113 -48.15 -12.05 -22.29
C THR A 113 -48.21 -11.44 -20.88
N ASP A 114 -48.20 -12.24 -19.81
CA ASP A 114 -48.27 -11.71 -18.44
C ASP A 114 -46.90 -11.44 -17.85
N ALA A 115 -46.53 -10.15 -17.79
CA ALA A 115 -45.35 -9.66 -17.11
C ALA A 115 -45.54 -9.54 -15.58
N LYS A 116 -45.58 -10.66 -14.85
CA LYS A 116 -45.21 -10.62 -13.42
C LYS A 116 -43.71 -10.63 -13.32
N ASN A 117 -43.15 -9.57 -12.72
CA ASN A 117 -41.73 -9.35 -12.46
C ASN A 117 -41.07 -10.63 -11.87
N LEU A 118 -40.50 -11.46 -12.72
CA LEU A 118 -39.53 -12.48 -12.31
C LEU A 118 -38.19 -11.77 -12.10
N LYS A 119 -37.60 -11.89 -10.92
CA LYS A 119 -36.26 -11.44 -10.63
C LYS A 119 -35.33 -11.95 -11.71
N GLU A 120 -34.70 -11.04 -12.44
CA GLU A 120 -33.73 -11.31 -13.49
C GLU A 120 -32.62 -12.18 -12.90
N VAL A 121 -32.50 -13.44 -13.35
CA VAL A 121 -31.34 -14.26 -13.03
C VAL A 121 -30.25 -13.85 -14.01
N ASN A 122 -29.51 -12.82 -13.63
CA ASN A 122 -28.28 -12.46 -14.27
C ASN A 122 -27.27 -13.60 -14.05
N VAL A 123 -27.08 -14.44 -15.06
CA VAL A 123 -25.96 -15.38 -15.10
C VAL A 123 -24.71 -14.60 -15.42
N THR A 124 -24.24 -13.82 -14.51
CA THR A 124 -22.91 -13.28 -14.54
C THR A 124 -21.94 -14.41 -14.21
N ALA A 125 -21.09 -14.78 -15.15
CA ALA A 125 -19.95 -15.63 -14.84
C ALA A 125 -19.23 -15.01 -13.64
N LYS A 126 -19.20 -15.70 -12.50
CA LYS A 126 -18.52 -15.17 -11.29
C LYS A 126 -17.05 -14.96 -11.64
N LYS A 127 -16.60 -13.70 -11.64
CA LYS A 127 -15.19 -13.39 -11.78
C LYS A 127 -14.44 -14.12 -10.66
N PRO A 128 -13.24 -14.66 -10.90
CA PRO A 128 -12.43 -15.24 -9.82
C PRO A 128 -12.12 -14.16 -8.78
N PHE A 129 -11.94 -14.57 -7.51
CA PHE A 129 -11.60 -13.63 -6.43
C PHE A 129 -10.32 -12.84 -6.73
N VAL A 130 -9.30 -13.52 -7.26
CA VAL A 130 -8.04 -12.91 -7.68
C VAL A 130 -7.83 -13.16 -9.18
N GLU A 131 -7.50 -12.11 -9.92
CA GLU A 131 -7.18 -12.15 -11.35
C GLU A 131 -5.83 -11.47 -11.55
N GLN A 132 -4.87 -12.17 -12.18
CA GLN A 132 -3.59 -11.55 -12.53
C GLN A 132 -3.72 -10.88 -13.90
N ARG A 133 -3.34 -9.60 -13.97
CA ARG A 133 -3.18 -8.84 -15.22
C ARG A 133 -1.71 -8.54 -15.47
N ALA A 134 -1.37 -8.01 -16.64
CA ALA A 134 0.01 -7.75 -17.02
C ALA A 134 0.78 -6.89 -16.02
N ASP A 135 0.15 -5.83 -15.53
CA ASP A 135 0.75 -4.80 -14.69
C ASP A 135 0.28 -4.85 -13.23
N LYS A 136 -0.68 -5.73 -12.90
CA LYS A 136 -1.34 -5.74 -11.58
C LYS A 136 -2.06 -7.05 -11.28
N MET A 137 -2.24 -7.30 -10.00
CA MET A 137 -3.16 -8.29 -9.50
C MET A 137 -4.49 -7.60 -9.15
N VAL A 138 -5.61 -8.18 -9.55
CA VAL A 138 -6.95 -7.63 -9.29
C VAL A 138 -7.67 -8.54 -8.32
N VAL A 139 -8.11 -7.97 -7.20
CA VAL A 139 -8.96 -8.64 -6.21
C VAL A 139 -10.40 -8.20 -6.46
N ASN A 140 -11.25 -9.12 -6.91
CA ASN A 140 -12.65 -8.85 -7.20
C ASN A 140 -13.49 -8.97 -5.93
N VAL A 141 -13.84 -7.85 -5.33
CA VAL A 141 -14.46 -7.80 -3.99
C VAL A 141 -15.84 -8.47 -3.97
N GLU A 142 -16.60 -8.36 -5.05
CA GLU A 142 -17.93 -9.01 -5.17
C GLU A 142 -17.86 -10.54 -5.22
N ALA A 143 -16.74 -11.08 -5.70
CA ALA A 143 -16.53 -12.52 -5.75
C ALA A 143 -16.18 -13.13 -4.38
N SER A 144 -15.85 -12.29 -3.40
CA SER A 144 -15.48 -12.71 -2.05
C SER A 144 -16.71 -12.85 -1.16
N ILE A 145 -16.94 -14.03 -0.64
CA ILE A 145 -17.92 -14.29 0.42
C ILE A 145 -17.49 -13.54 1.71
N ILE A 146 -16.20 -13.37 1.88
CA ILE A 146 -15.53 -12.76 3.03
C ILE A 146 -15.57 -11.23 2.96
N GLY A 147 -15.63 -10.64 1.76
CA GLY A 147 -15.77 -9.20 1.54
C GLY A 147 -17.18 -8.66 1.81
N ALA A 148 -18.18 -9.52 1.84
CA ALA A 148 -19.56 -9.11 2.02
C ALA A 148 -19.82 -8.62 3.47
N GLY A 149 -20.04 -7.31 3.63
CA GLY A 149 -20.37 -6.67 4.90
C GLY A 149 -19.19 -6.15 5.73
N GLY A 150 -17.96 -6.31 5.25
CA GLY A 150 -16.74 -5.73 5.84
C GLY A 150 -16.45 -4.31 5.34
N THR A 151 -15.25 -3.82 5.65
CA THR A 151 -14.70 -2.55 5.20
C THR A 151 -13.67 -2.76 4.08
N ALA A 152 -13.22 -1.69 3.44
CA ALA A 152 -12.13 -1.74 2.48
C ALA A 152 -10.84 -2.29 3.12
N MET A 153 -10.59 -1.93 4.38
CA MET A 153 -9.44 -2.43 5.14
C MET A 153 -9.51 -3.94 5.33
N ASP A 154 -10.69 -4.47 5.71
CA ASP A 154 -10.90 -5.91 5.88
C ASP A 154 -10.66 -6.70 4.57
N VAL A 155 -10.97 -6.09 3.43
CA VAL A 155 -10.68 -6.70 2.11
C VAL A 155 -9.19 -6.64 1.77
N LEU A 156 -8.53 -5.52 2.08
CA LEU A 156 -7.09 -5.38 1.87
C LEU A 156 -6.29 -6.36 2.72
N GLU A 157 -6.65 -6.55 3.99
CA GLU A 157 -6.02 -7.54 4.87
C GLU A 157 -6.05 -8.96 4.28
N LYS A 158 -7.08 -9.25 3.48
CA LYS A 158 -7.27 -10.55 2.80
C LYS A 158 -6.71 -10.59 1.40
N SER A 159 -6.18 -9.45 0.91
CA SER A 159 -5.62 -9.36 -0.43
C SER A 159 -4.22 -9.96 -0.50
N PRO A 160 -3.88 -10.68 -1.59
CA PRO A 160 -2.58 -11.33 -1.73
C PRO A 160 -1.41 -10.35 -1.63
N GLY A 161 -0.43 -10.68 -0.78
CA GLY A 161 0.78 -9.88 -0.61
C GLY A 161 0.61 -8.56 0.13
N VAL A 162 -0.59 -8.23 0.59
CA VAL A 162 -0.85 -7.08 1.46
C VAL A 162 -0.68 -7.51 2.91
N THR A 163 0.05 -6.71 3.67
CA THR A 163 0.18 -6.87 5.12
C THR A 163 -0.11 -5.54 5.77
N ILE A 164 -0.84 -5.58 6.88
CA ILE A 164 -1.16 -4.40 7.68
C ILE A 164 -0.44 -4.57 9.00
N ASP A 165 0.35 -3.57 9.38
CA ASP A 165 1.04 -3.62 10.65
C ASP A 165 0.14 -3.09 11.79
N LYS A 166 0.68 -3.16 13.02
CA LYS A 166 -0.04 -2.74 14.23
C LYS A 166 -0.47 -1.27 14.25
N ASP A 167 0.22 -0.44 13.49
CA ASP A 167 -0.05 0.99 13.37
C ASP A 167 -0.96 1.30 12.18
N ASP A 168 -1.57 0.23 11.61
CA ASP A 168 -2.43 0.27 10.43
C ASP A 168 -1.70 0.66 9.13
N ASN A 169 -0.36 0.63 9.11
CA ASN A 169 0.38 0.86 7.88
C ASN A 169 0.22 -0.31 6.93
N ILE A 170 -0.08 0.00 5.70
CA ILE A 170 -0.32 -0.98 4.65
C ILE A 170 1.00 -1.23 3.92
N ASN A 171 1.43 -2.48 3.90
CA ASN A 171 2.63 -2.92 3.20
C ASN A 171 2.25 -3.82 2.03
N LEU A 172 3.01 -3.78 0.93
CA LEU A 172 2.83 -4.64 -0.23
C LEU A 172 4.11 -5.42 -0.50
N LYS A 173 4.02 -6.77 -0.45
CA LYS A 173 5.18 -7.69 -0.55
C LYS A 173 6.33 -7.29 0.37
N ASN A 174 6.02 -6.98 1.63
CA ASN A 174 6.96 -6.55 2.68
C ASN A 174 7.69 -5.23 2.45
N LYS A 175 7.22 -4.43 1.51
CA LYS A 175 7.74 -3.09 1.29
C LYS A 175 6.79 -2.08 1.91
N SER A 176 7.28 -1.21 2.77
CA SER A 176 6.55 -0.06 3.32
C SER A 176 6.50 1.10 2.33
N GLY A 177 5.63 2.07 2.57
CA GLY A 177 5.47 3.22 1.68
C GLY A 177 4.66 2.89 0.42
N VAL A 178 3.63 2.07 0.57
CA VAL A 178 2.66 1.75 -0.49
C VAL A 178 1.77 2.95 -0.75
N ILE A 179 1.61 3.30 -2.00
CA ILE A 179 0.68 4.36 -2.41
C ILE A 179 -0.73 3.77 -2.49
N ILE A 180 -1.64 4.23 -1.65
CA ILE A 180 -3.06 3.84 -1.70
C ILE A 180 -3.82 4.76 -2.64
N MET A 181 -4.54 4.17 -3.59
CA MET A 181 -5.36 4.89 -4.56
C MET A 181 -6.82 4.48 -4.46
N ILE A 182 -7.73 5.41 -4.78
CA ILE A 182 -9.16 5.13 -4.96
C ILE A 182 -9.55 5.58 -6.36
N ASP A 183 -10.10 4.67 -7.17
CA ASP A 183 -10.42 4.88 -8.60
C ASP A 183 -9.22 5.36 -9.43
N GLY A 184 -8.01 4.89 -9.12
CA GLY A 184 -6.76 5.28 -9.76
C GLY A 184 -6.21 6.60 -9.27
N LYS A 185 -6.65 7.08 -8.10
CA LYS A 185 -6.29 8.36 -7.49
C LYS A 185 -5.74 8.12 -6.10
N PRO A 186 -4.50 8.52 -5.81
CA PRO A 186 -3.92 8.41 -4.48
C PRO A 186 -4.74 9.16 -3.44
N THR A 187 -4.69 8.68 -2.22
CA THR A 187 -5.51 9.21 -1.11
C THR A 187 -4.95 10.49 -0.51
N ASN A 188 -3.67 10.80 -0.71
CA ASN A 188 -2.95 11.98 -0.16
C ASN A 188 -3.18 12.17 1.34
N MET A 189 -3.13 11.10 2.06
CA MET A 189 -3.37 11.02 3.49
C MET A 189 -2.18 10.35 4.14
N SER A 190 -1.93 10.64 5.41
CA SER A 190 -1.00 9.83 6.20
C SER A 190 -1.43 8.36 6.19
N SER A 191 -0.52 7.44 6.43
CA SER A 191 -0.84 6.00 6.49
C SER A 191 -1.98 5.72 7.46
N GLN A 192 -2.04 6.46 8.57
CA GLN A 192 -3.08 6.33 9.59
C GLN A 192 -4.44 6.85 9.11
N ASP A 193 -4.47 7.99 8.40
CA ASP A 193 -5.72 8.54 7.85
C ASP A 193 -6.26 7.66 6.72
N VAL A 194 -5.39 7.11 5.89
CA VAL A 194 -5.74 6.11 4.89
C VAL A 194 -6.35 4.89 5.56
N ALA A 195 -5.75 4.40 6.63
CA ALA A 195 -6.30 3.28 7.39
C ALA A 195 -7.70 3.59 7.94
N GLN A 196 -7.91 4.78 8.49
CA GLN A 196 -9.22 5.21 8.98
C GLN A 196 -10.25 5.35 7.84
N LEU A 197 -9.84 5.93 6.71
CA LEU A 197 -10.68 6.01 5.51
C LEU A 197 -11.10 4.61 5.05
N LEU A 198 -10.16 3.68 4.97
CA LEU A 198 -10.42 2.31 4.52
C LEU A 198 -11.26 1.51 5.51
N LYS A 199 -11.08 1.73 6.82
CA LYS A 199 -11.94 1.18 7.87
C LYS A 199 -13.34 1.77 7.86
N SER A 200 -13.51 2.98 7.35
CA SER A 200 -14.82 3.62 7.19
C SER A 200 -15.51 3.25 5.88
N MET A 201 -14.78 2.82 4.87
CA MET A 201 -15.32 2.51 3.54
C MET A 201 -15.95 1.11 3.51
N PRO A 202 -17.27 0.98 3.23
CA PRO A 202 -17.90 -0.33 3.09
C PRO A 202 -17.33 -1.09 1.90
N SER A 203 -17.02 -2.37 2.08
CA SER A 203 -16.59 -3.26 0.98
C SER A 203 -17.64 -3.35 -0.14
N SER A 204 -18.93 -3.17 0.19
CA SER A 204 -20.01 -3.11 -0.79
C SER A 204 -19.87 -2.00 -1.82
N ASN A 205 -19.14 -0.94 -1.50
CA ASN A 205 -18.87 0.19 -2.42
C ASN A 205 -17.70 -0.09 -3.36
N ILE A 206 -16.96 -1.17 -3.12
CA ILE A 206 -15.77 -1.53 -3.90
C ILE A 206 -16.16 -2.51 -5.01
N GLU A 207 -15.74 -2.22 -6.23
CA GLU A 207 -15.82 -3.13 -7.36
C GLU A 207 -14.65 -4.13 -7.32
N GLN A 208 -13.42 -3.60 -7.26
CA GLN A 208 -12.19 -4.38 -7.25
C GLN A 208 -11.06 -3.61 -6.56
N ILE A 209 -10.04 -4.33 -6.10
CA ILE A 209 -8.78 -3.77 -5.62
C ILE A 209 -7.67 -4.21 -6.57
N GLU A 210 -6.88 -3.25 -7.05
CA GLU A 210 -5.75 -3.50 -7.92
C GLU A 210 -4.44 -3.37 -7.13
N LEU A 211 -3.66 -4.45 -7.07
CA LEU A 211 -2.36 -4.50 -6.42
C LEU A 211 -1.27 -4.39 -7.48
N ILE A 212 -0.54 -3.28 -7.50
CA ILE A 212 0.43 -2.92 -8.54
C ILE A 212 1.82 -2.90 -7.90
N THR A 213 2.53 -4.00 -7.98
CA THR A 213 3.87 -4.13 -7.37
C THR A 213 4.95 -3.40 -8.14
N ASN A 214 4.80 -3.29 -9.45
CA ASN A 214 5.69 -2.56 -10.35
C ASN A 214 4.85 -1.53 -11.13
N PRO A 215 4.69 -0.29 -10.63
CA PRO A 215 3.86 0.71 -11.31
C PRO A 215 4.39 1.10 -12.69
N SER A 216 3.48 1.30 -13.65
CA SER A 216 3.81 1.75 -15.00
C SER A 216 4.27 3.21 -15.06
N ALA A 217 4.75 3.66 -16.22
CA ALA A 217 5.23 5.03 -16.48
C ALA A 217 4.20 6.15 -16.20
N LYS A 218 2.92 5.83 -16.15
CA LYS A 218 1.81 6.74 -15.76
C LYS A 218 1.94 7.26 -14.33
N TYR A 219 2.56 6.48 -13.46
CA TYR A 219 2.75 6.81 -12.05
C TYR A 219 4.12 7.48 -11.86
N ASP A 220 4.24 8.27 -10.79
CA ASP A 220 5.52 8.90 -10.46
C ASP A 220 6.63 7.85 -10.35
N ALA A 221 7.83 8.20 -10.79
CA ALA A 221 8.97 7.28 -10.77
C ALA A 221 9.44 7.00 -9.33
N ALA A 222 9.06 7.81 -8.36
CA ALA A 222 9.31 7.61 -6.95
C ALA A 222 8.43 6.52 -6.33
N GLY A 223 8.91 5.91 -5.24
CA GLY A 223 8.23 4.88 -4.46
C GLY A 223 8.55 3.46 -4.93
N ASN A 224 9.22 2.70 -4.05
CA ASN A 224 9.67 1.33 -4.34
C ASN A 224 8.67 0.25 -3.93
N ALA A 225 7.65 0.60 -3.12
CA ALA A 225 6.75 -0.38 -2.51
C ALA A 225 5.59 -0.80 -3.41
N GLY A 226 5.20 0.00 -4.39
CA GLY A 226 4.07 -0.27 -5.27
C GLY A 226 2.82 0.54 -4.94
N ILE A 227 1.71 0.17 -5.57
CA ILE A 227 0.44 0.88 -5.50
C ILE A 227 -0.69 -0.09 -5.21
N ILE A 228 -1.60 0.28 -4.32
CA ILE A 228 -2.89 -0.39 -4.10
C ILE A 228 -4.00 0.55 -4.56
N ASN A 229 -4.72 0.17 -5.61
CA ASN A 229 -5.78 1.00 -6.18
C ASN A 229 -7.16 0.38 -5.95
N ILE A 230 -7.98 1.02 -5.16
CA ILE A 230 -9.35 0.62 -4.83
C ILE A 230 -10.30 1.21 -5.86
N LYS A 231 -10.93 0.35 -6.67
CA LYS A 231 -11.95 0.75 -7.64
C LYS A 231 -13.33 0.69 -7.02
N LEU A 232 -14.06 1.81 -7.07
CA LEU A 232 -15.42 1.90 -6.56
C LEU A 232 -16.46 1.55 -7.62
N LYS A 233 -17.59 0.99 -7.19
CA LYS A 233 -18.73 0.71 -8.06
C LYS A 233 -19.29 1.98 -8.70
N LYS A 234 -19.61 1.90 -9.98
CA LYS A 234 -20.20 3.02 -10.73
C LYS A 234 -21.72 3.03 -10.59
N ASN A 235 -22.26 3.42 -9.44
CA ASN A 235 -23.69 3.64 -9.25
C ASN A 235 -24.09 5.10 -9.55
N LYS A 236 -25.25 5.29 -10.19
CA LYS A 236 -25.81 6.62 -10.52
C LYS A 236 -26.84 7.13 -9.51
N THR A 237 -27.00 6.48 -8.36
CA THR A 237 -28.04 6.78 -7.37
C THR A 237 -27.77 8.09 -6.66
N VAL A 238 -28.79 8.92 -6.50
CA VAL A 238 -28.78 10.19 -5.76
C VAL A 238 -29.18 9.98 -4.29
N GLY A 239 -28.81 10.91 -3.40
CA GLY A 239 -29.20 10.91 -1.98
C GLY A 239 -28.02 11.19 -1.03
N THR A 240 -28.23 10.86 0.24
CA THR A 240 -27.23 11.05 1.32
C THR A 240 -26.87 9.72 1.95
N ASN A 241 -25.60 9.50 2.21
CA ASN A 241 -25.09 8.40 3.04
C ASN A 241 -23.96 8.87 3.96
N GLY A 242 -23.72 8.10 5.00
CA GLY A 242 -22.62 8.37 5.91
C GLY A 242 -22.24 7.17 6.75
N ASN A 243 -21.14 7.35 7.46
CA ASN A 243 -20.60 6.35 8.39
C ASN A 243 -20.01 7.06 9.61
N VAL A 244 -20.29 6.51 10.78
CA VAL A 244 -19.67 6.89 12.07
C VAL A 244 -18.88 5.68 12.57
N SER A 245 -17.66 5.93 13.03
CA SER A 245 -16.82 4.95 13.73
C SER A 245 -16.33 5.53 15.05
N ILE A 246 -16.38 4.77 16.12
CA ILE A 246 -15.84 5.11 17.44
C ILE A 246 -15.01 3.93 17.90
N SER A 247 -13.81 4.19 18.41
CA SER A 247 -12.93 3.15 18.94
C SER A 247 -12.28 3.59 20.25
N GLY A 248 -12.12 2.64 21.16
CA GLY A 248 -11.29 2.77 22.36
C GLY A 248 -10.33 1.59 22.43
N ALA A 249 -9.11 1.82 22.88
CA ALA A 249 -8.11 0.78 23.10
C ALA A 249 -7.34 1.05 24.38
N TYR A 250 -6.89 -0.02 25.01
CA TYR A 250 -6.08 0.00 26.21
C TYR A 250 -4.99 -1.08 26.13
N GLY A 251 -3.80 -0.74 26.56
CA GLY A 251 -2.68 -1.65 26.77
C GLY A 251 -2.01 -1.24 28.08
N LEU A 252 -0.87 -0.55 28.00
CA LEU A 252 -0.29 0.19 29.12
C LEU A 252 -0.94 1.57 29.25
N THR A 253 -1.32 2.16 28.13
CA THR A 253 -1.85 3.52 28.05
C THR A 253 -3.17 3.55 27.26
N PRO A 254 -4.06 4.51 27.53
CA PRO A 254 -5.34 4.63 26.85
C PRO A 254 -5.21 5.25 25.45
N LYS A 255 -6.09 4.83 24.53
CA LYS A 255 -6.20 5.35 23.17
C LYS A 255 -7.66 5.41 22.78
N TRP A 256 -8.11 6.47 22.13
CA TRP A 256 -9.47 6.56 21.61
C TRP A 256 -9.55 7.42 20.35
N GLY A 257 -10.58 7.22 19.58
CA GLY A 257 -10.78 7.98 18.37
C GLY A 257 -12.17 7.81 17.80
N GLY A 258 -12.49 8.70 16.87
CA GLY A 258 -13.75 8.66 16.16
C GLY A 258 -13.63 9.26 14.76
N SER A 259 -14.49 8.82 13.86
CA SER A 259 -14.57 9.38 12.51
C SER A 259 -16.02 9.50 12.04
N LEU A 260 -16.28 10.54 11.25
CA LEU A 260 -17.53 10.79 10.55
C LEU A 260 -17.23 10.98 9.07
N ASN A 261 -17.90 10.25 8.20
CA ASN A 261 -17.86 10.45 6.77
C ASN A 261 -19.27 10.71 6.25
N LEU A 262 -19.42 11.72 5.40
CA LEU A 262 -20.68 12.15 4.79
C LEU A 262 -20.51 12.29 3.29
N ASN A 263 -21.52 11.90 2.53
CA ASN A 263 -21.59 12.13 1.10
C ASN A 263 -23.04 12.40 0.68
N HIS A 264 -23.24 13.52 -0.02
CA HIS A 264 -24.51 13.91 -0.59
C HIS A 264 -24.36 14.11 -2.09
N ARG A 265 -25.16 13.41 -2.88
CA ARG A 265 -25.13 13.49 -4.34
C ARG A 265 -26.50 13.80 -4.89
N ASN A 266 -26.56 14.75 -5.82
CA ASN A 266 -27.70 15.00 -6.68
C ASN A 266 -27.27 14.99 -8.16
N GLU A 267 -28.14 15.42 -9.06
CA GLU A 267 -27.89 15.46 -10.51
C GLU A 267 -26.80 16.46 -10.90
N LYS A 268 -26.67 17.58 -10.17
CA LYS A 268 -25.76 18.69 -10.50
C LYS A 268 -24.45 18.65 -9.73
N PHE A 269 -24.45 18.12 -8.50
CA PHE A 269 -23.23 18.08 -7.67
C PHE A 269 -23.14 16.87 -6.76
N ASN A 270 -21.93 16.61 -6.28
CA ASN A 270 -21.63 15.67 -5.22
C ASN A 270 -20.80 16.40 -4.15
N LEU A 271 -21.40 16.62 -2.98
CA LEU A 271 -20.74 17.18 -1.80
C LEU A 271 -20.30 16.04 -0.91
N PHE A 272 -19.05 16.10 -0.42
CA PHE A 272 -18.54 15.08 0.50
C PHE A 272 -17.66 15.73 1.56
N GLY A 273 -17.61 15.09 2.72
CA GLY A 273 -16.76 15.52 3.81
C GLY A 273 -16.41 14.37 4.74
N SER A 274 -15.29 14.52 5.43
CA SER A 274 -14.89 13.62 6.52
C SER A 274 -14.25 14.43 7.64
N TYR A 275 -14.42 13.94 8.86
CA TYR A 275 -13.71 14.42 10.05
C TYR A 275 -13.26 13.21 10.85
N ASN A 276 -12.04 13.24 11.34
CA ASN A 276 -11.50 12.23 12.24
C ASN A 276 -10.74 12.88 13.39
N TYR A 277 -10.87 12.27 14.55
CA TYR A 277 -10.11 12.61 15.75
C TYR A 277 -9.47 11.34 16.31
N ASN A 278 -8.21 11.43 16.70
CA ASN A 278 -7.48 10.34 17.36
C ASN A 278 -6.64 10.89 18.51
N HIS A 279 -6.85 10.34 19.69
CA HIS A 279 -5.96 10.50 20.84
C HIS A 279 -5.15 9.23 21.02
N ARG A 280 -3.84 9.35 21.14
CA ARG A 280 -2.92 8.23 21.34
C ARG A 280 -1.93 8.52 22.43
N GLU A 281 -1.78 7.58 23.33
CA GLU A 281 -0.65 7.51 24.25
C GLU A 281 0.08 6.19 24.00
N ASN A 282 1.41 6.20 23.96
CA ASN A 282 2.24 5.00 23.76
C ASN A 282 3.50 5.13 24.57
N GLN A 283 3.93 4.04 25.21
CA GLN A 283 5.22 3.94 25.87
C GLN A 283 6.18 3.06 25.04
N GLN A 284 7.41 3.50 24.93
CA GLN A 284 8.50 2.78 24.26
C GLN A 284 9.72 2.68 25.19
N HIS A 285 10.26 1.47 25.32
CA HIS A 285 11.52 1.20 25.98
C HIS A 285 12.57 0.93 24.90
N LEU A 286 13.64 1.73 24.88
CA LEU A 286 14.76 1.60 23.94
C LEU A 286 16.05 1.37 24.72
N GLY A 287 16.67 0.22 24.52
CA GLY A 287 18.01 -0.10 25.04
C GLY A 287 19.05 0.00 23.92
N LEU A 288 20.13 0.72 24.16
CA LEU A 288 21.29 0.84 23.28
C LEU A 288 22.53 0.40 24.04
N TYR A 289 23.10 -0.72 23.66
CA TYR A 289 24.37 -1.22 24.20
C TYR A 289 25.47 -1.01 23.16
N ARG A 290 26.48 -0.23 23.49
CA ARG A 290 27.56 0.15 22.57
C ARG A 290 28.91 -0.16 23.22
N THR A 291 29.84 -0.67 22.43
CA THR A 291 31.23 -0.83 22.87
C THR A 291 32.19 -0.38 21.78
N GLY A 292 33.32 0.14 22.18
CA GLY A 292 34.38 0.54 21.28
C GLY A 292 35.69 0.78 22.01
N THR A 293 36.80 0.86 21.25
CA THR A 293 38.11 1.23 21.78
C THR A 293 38.49 2.57 21.17
N THR A 294 38.79 3.56 22.01
CA THR A 294 39.25 4.88 21.61
C THR A 294 40.54 5.19 22.39
N ASP A 295 41.60 5.54 21.67
CA ASP A 295 42.90 5.84 22.22
C ASP A 295 43.47 4.69 23.15
N GLY A 296 43.18 3.44 22.78
CA GLY A 296 43.56 2.22 23.51
C GLY A 296 42.65 1.89 24.71
N GLN A 297 41.73 2.74 25.09
CA GLN A 297 40.78 2.50 26.19
C GLN A 297 39.47 1.89 25.64
N TYR A 298 39.12 0.72 26.21
CA TYR A 298 37.83 0.06 25.89
C TYR A 298 36.72 0.66 26.72
N THR A 299 35.67 1.15 26.06
CA THR A 299 34.53 1.81 26.69
C THR A 299 33.22 1.12 26.35
N VAL A 300 32.37 0.97 27.34
CA VAL A 300 30.99 0.45 27.25
C VAL A 300 30.02 1.59 27.56
N PHE A 301 28.97 1.72 26.73
CA PHE A 301 27.79 2.53 26.97
C PHE A 301 26.56 1.61 27.03
N ASP A 302 25.93 1.51 28.18
CA ASP A 302 24.64 0.82 28.34
C ASP A 302 23.56 1.83 28.64
N GLN A 303 22.79 2.18 27.62
CA GLN A 303 21.76 3.20 27.66
C GLN A 303 20.36 2.55 27.69
N GLN A 304 19.54 2.98 28.62
CA GLN A 304 18.13 2.66 28.74
C GLN A 304 17.34 3.95 28.59
N ASN A 305 16.40 3.98 27.63
CA ASN A 305 15.56 5.14 27.37
C ASN A 305 14.08 4.71 27.44
N ILE A 306 13.29 5.42 28.21
CA ILE A 306 11.84 5.27 28.29
C ILE A 306 11.23 6.54 27.69
N ARG A 307 10.38 6.37 26.70
CA ARG A 307 9.71 7.47 25.99
C ARG A 307 8.21 7.29 26.09
N ASP A 308 7.53 8.29 26.61
CA ASP A 308 6.08 8.39 26.62
C ASP A 308 5.65 9.34 25.50
N ARG A 309 4.88 8.82 24.55
CA ARG A 309 4.38 9.60 23.42
C ARG A 309 2.90 9.85 23.59
N LYS A 310 2.49 11.10 23.59
CA LYS A 310 1.11 11.54 23.64
C LYS A 310 0.81 12.44 22.47
N SER A 311 -0.27 12.16 21.74
CA SER A 311 -0.65 12.98 20.59
C SER A 311 -2.15 13.05 20.39
N ASP A 312 -2.61 14.22 19.99
CA ASP A 312 -3.97 14.52 19.55
C ASP A 312 -3.93 14.91 18.08
N TYR A 313 -4.69 14.21 17.26
CA TYR A 313 -4.79 14.46 15.83
C TYR A 313 -6.23 14.76 15.41
N HIS A 314 -6.41 15.82 14.64
CA HIS A 314 -7.66 16.20 13.98
C HIS A 314 -7.43 16.25 12.46
N GLY A 315 -8.22 15.51 11.69
CA GLY A 315 -8.24 15.56 10.24
C GLY A 315 -9.61 15.98 9.73
N ALA A 316 -9.65 16.88 8.78
CA ALA A 316 -10.88 17.33 8.14
C ALA A 316 -10.71 17.41 6.62
N LYS A 317 -11.68 16.92 5.87
CA LYS A 317 -11.72 17.01 4.41
C LYS A 317 -13.12 17.43 3.96
N VAL A 318 -13.17 18.39 3.07
CA VAL A 318 -14.42 18.82 2.42
C VAL A 318 -14.17 19.02 0.92
N GLY A 319 -15.10 18.58 0.09
CA GLY A 319 -14.96 18.77 -1.34
C GLY A 319 -16.30 18.67 -2.07
N MET A 320 -16.32 19.22 -3.28
CA MET A 320 -17.47 19.22 -4.17
C MET A 320 -17.05 18.88 -5.59
N ASP A 321 -17.81 18.00 -6.26
CA ASP A 321 -17.81 17.84 -7.71
C ASP A 321 -19.05 18.51 -8.30
N TYR A 322 -18.87 19.42 -9.23
CA TYR A 322 -19.94 20.05 -9.99
C TYR A 322 -19.98 19.46 -11.41
N PHE A 323 -21.12 18.89 -11.78
CA PHE A 323 -21.33 18.28 -13.09
C PHE A 323 -21.85 19.34 -14.06
N LEU A 324 -20.94 19.98 -14.83
CA LEU A 324 -21.29 20.96 -15.86
C LEU A 324 -22.27 20.35 -16.88
N ASN A 325 -21.99 19.11 -17.26
CA ASN A 325 -22.82 18.24 -18.08
C ASN A 325 -22.42 16.78 -17.88
N LYS A 326 -22.97 15.85 -18.67
CA LYS A 326 -22.69 14.41 -18.58
C LYS A 326 -21.21 14.08 -18.81
N ASN A 327 -20.48 14.91 -19.53
CA ASN A 327 -19.11 14.68 -19.98
C ASN A 327 -18.09 15.52 -19.21
N ASN A 328 -18.49 16.64 -18.59
CA ASN A 328 -17.58 17.61 -17.99
C ASN A 328 -17.87 17.78 -16.50
N THR A 329 -16.82 17.65 -15.66
CA THR A 329 -16.90 17.81 -14.22
C THR A 329 -15.75 18.68 -13.72
N ILE A 330 -16.08 19.73 -12.95
CA ILE A 330 -15.11 20.50 -12.16
C ILE A 330 -15.22 20.05 -10.72
N GLY A 331 -14.08 19.90 -10.04
CA GLY A 331 -14.03 19.56 -8.64
C GLY A 331 -13.14 20.47 -7.84
N VAL A 332 -13.53 20.77 -6.59
CA VAL A 332 -12.72 21.47 -5.60
C VAL A 332 -12.64 20.66 -4.33
N MET A 333 -11.50 20.72 -3.61
CA MET A 333 -11.31 20.00 -2.36
C MET A 333 -10.34 20.76 -1.46
N VAL A 334 -10.64 20.77 -0.17
CA VAL A 334 -9.74 21.21 0.89
C VAL A 334 -9.56 20.04 1.87
N ASP A 335 -8.30 19.78 2.24
CA ASP A 335 -7.89 18.78 3.21
C ASP A 335 -7.02 19.46 4.27
N ALA A 336 -7.36 19.28 5.56
CA ALA A 336 -6.67 19.89 6.68
C ALA A 336 -6.32 18.84 7.74
N GLY A 337 -5.12 18.92 8.29
CA GLY A 337 -4.64 18.08 9.39
C GLY A 337 -3.98 18.92 10.48
N PHE A 338 -4.24 18.59 11.74
CA PHE A 338 -3.67 19.26 12.90
C PHE A 338 -3.25 18.21 13.91
N ARG A 339 -2.00 18.25 14.36
CA ARG A 339 -1.50 17.38 15.42
C ARG A 339 -0.78 18.19 16.47
N ASN A 340 -1.05 17.87 17.73
CA ASN A 340 -0.25 18.28 18.88
C ASN A 340 0.39 17.03 19.48
N SER A 341 1.68 17.08 19.80
CA SER A 341 2.40 15.99 20.46
C SER A 341 3.15 16.47 21.70
N ASP A 342 3.25 15.58 22.68
CA ASP A 342 4.06 15.75 23.89
C ASP A 342 4.77 14.41 24.14
N GLU A 343 6.11 14.42 24.11
CA GLU A 343 6.93 13.22 24.14
C GLU A 343 8.07 13.33 25.15
N PRO A 344 7.80 13.30 26.48
CA PRO A 344 8.84 13.23 27.47
C PRO A 344 9.62 11.90 27.34
N ALA A 345 10.93 11.97 27.57
CA ALA A 345 11.79 10.82 27.60
C ALA A 345 12.80 10.89 28.73
N GLU A 346 13.02 9.76 29.37
CA GLU A 346 14.04 9.59 30.40
C GLU A 346 15.09 8.60 29.92
N SER A 347 16.35 8.99 29.98
CA SER A 347 17.47 8.17 29.57
C SER A 347 18.48 8.06 30.69
N THR A 348 18.94 6.84 30.95
CA THR A 348 20.07 6.54 31.83
C THR A 348 21.12 5.81 31.03
N THR A 349 22.35 6.33 30.97
CA THR A 349 23.49 5.69 30.29
C THR A 349 24.58 5.40 31.31
N LEU A 350 24.90 4.12 31.47
CA LEU A 350 26.06 3.67 32.23
C LEU A 350 27.28 3.70 31.33
N ILE A 351 28.35 4.33 31.76
CA ILE A 351 29.59 4.50 31.00
C ILE A 351 30.74 3.96 31.82
N GLY A 352 31.59 3.11 31.23
CA GLY A 352 32.71 2.53 31.95
C GLY A 352 33.49 1.48 31.17
N GLY A 353 34.26 0.66 31.85
CA GLY A 353 34.97 -0.48 31.29
C GLY A 353 34.07 -1.70 31.08
N ARG A 354 34.67 -2.89 30.92
CA ARG A 354 33.91 -4.14 30.76
C ARG A 354 33.15 -4.55 32.01
N GLU A 355 33.72 -4.31 33.20
CA GLU A 355 33.21 -4.73 34.49
C GLU A 355 33.01 -3.59 35.49
N THR A 356 33.31 -2.34 35.08
CA THR A 356 33.23 -1.16 35.94
C THR A 356 32.30 -0.14 35.33
N VAL A 357 31.57 0.57 36.18
CA VAL A 357 30.82 1.79 35.81
C VAL A 357 31.61 2.97 36.38
N ASP A 358 32.16 3.78 35.47
CA ASP A 358 32.98 4.91 35.84
C ASP A 358 32.10 6.19 36.02
N SER A 359 31.01 6.29 35.23
CA SER A 359 30.07 7.37 35.34
C SER A 359 28.68 6.96 34.84
N THR A 360 27.66 7.73 35.30
CA THR A 360 26.28 7.57 34.87
C THR A 360 25.77 8.91 34.35
N LEU A 361 25.33 8.92 33.06
CA LEU A 361 24.64 10.05 32.44
C LEU A 361 23.14 9.86 32.58
N LYS A 362 22.45 10.79 33.22
CA LYS A 362 20.99 10.86 33.26
C LYS A 362 20.51 12.04 32.42
N THR A 363 19.57 11.79 31.52
CA THR A 363 19.03 12.82 30.61
C THR A 363 17.51 12.78 30.63
N HIS A 364 16.91 13.94 30.91
CA HIS A 364 15.48 14.19 30.77
C HIS A 364 15.26 15.02 29.51
N THR A 365 14.41 14.56 28.62
CA THR A 365 14.08 15.23 27.37
C THR A 365 12.60 15.55 27.32
N TYR A 366 12.24 16.78 26.99
CA TYR A 366 10.86 17.22 26.80
C TYR A 366 10.70 17.68 25.36
N ASN A 367 9.97 16.89 24.56
CA ASN A 367 9.65 17.22 23.18
C ASN A 367 8.19 17.64 23.09
N LYS A 368 7.91 18.83 22.55
CA LYS A 368 6.56 19.29 22.22
C LYS A 368 6.51 19.67 20.74
N GLY A 369 5.51 19.16 20.05
CA GLY A 369 5.34 19.41 18.64
C GLY A 369 3.94 19.87 18.27
N THR A 370 3.85 20.72 17.25
CA THR A 370 2.60 21.08 16.58
C THR A 370 2.80 20.97 15.08
N TRP A 371 2.00 20.13 14.45
CA TRP A 371 2.01 19.95 13.02
C TRP A 371 0.67 20.37 12.42
N ARG A 372 0.71 21.11 11.30
CA ARG A 372 -0.47 21.61 10.59
C ARG A 372 -0.28 21.42 9.10
N ARG A 373 -1.29 20.86 8.44
CA ARG A 373 -1.34 20.69 6.99
C ARG A 373 -2.60 21.33 6.43
N TRP A 374 -2.43 22.03 5.32
CA TRP A 374 -3.50 22.48 4.45
C TRP A 374 -3.19 22.07 3.03
N ALA A 375 -4.13 21.42 2.34
CA ALA A 375 -4.00 21.06 0.94
C ALA A 375 -5.28 21.45 0.18
N TYR A 376 -5.09 22.06 -0.98
CA TYR A 376 -6.14 22.54 -1.87
C TYR A 376 -5.98 21.87 -3.22
N ASN A 377 -7.07 21.40 -3.81
CA ASN A 377 -7.09 20.81 -5.14
C ASN A 377 -8.23 21.40 -5.95
N VAL A 378 -7.91 21.80 -7.18
CA VAL A 378 -8.87 22.11 -8.23
C VAL A 378 -8.64 21.15 -9.37
N ASN A 379 -9.68 20.48 -9.86
CA ASN A 379 -9.54 19.52 -10.92
C ASN A 379 -10.65 19.62 -11.96
N TYR A 380 -10.30 19.26 -13.18
CA TYR A 380 -11.20 19.19 -14.31
C TYR A 380 -11.11 17.83 -14.99
N ARG A 381 -12.24 17.25 -15.30
CA ARG A 381 -12.35 16.01 -16.07
C ARG A 381 -13.28 16.19 -17.24
N ALA A 382 -12.80 15.90 -18.45
CA ALA A 382 -13.56 15.86 -19.67
C ALA A 382 -13.59 14.47 -20.29
N ILE A 383 -14.77 13.95 -20.63
CA ILE A 383 -14.96 12.81 -21.51
C ILE A 383 -15.16 13.38 -22.89
N LEU A 384 -14.20 13.18 -23.80
CA LEU A 384 -14.15 13.91 -25.08
C LEU A 384 -15.05 13.29 -26.15
N ASP A 385 -15.28 11.96 -26.05
CA ASP A 385 -16.15 11.23 -26.98
C ASP A 385 -16.77 9.98 -26.35
N THR A 386 -17.56 9.26 -27.11
CA THR A 386 -18.23 8.01 -26.69
C THR A 386 -17.30 6.80 -26.66
N THR A 387 -16.12 6.89 -27.24
CA THR A 387 -15.11 5.80 -27.22
C THR A 387 -14.37 5.73 -25.88
N GLY A 388 -14.50 6.76 -25.03
CA GLY A 388 -13.87 6.86 -23.72
C GLY A 388 -12.55 7.62 -23.73
N LYS A 389 -12.31 8.50 -24.72
CA LYS A 389 -11.23 9.48 -24.65
C LYS A 389 -11.49 10.40 -23.47
N GLU A 390 -10.48 10.61 -22.65
CA GLU A 390 -10.60 11.34 -21.39
C GLU A 390 -9.40 12.26 -21.19
N LEU A 391 -9.66 13.50 -20.76
CA LEU A 391 -8.67 14.44 -20.28
C LEU A 391 -8.93 14.73 -18.80
N ASN A 392 -7.90 14.58 -17.98
CA ASN A 392 -7.91 14.97 -16.57
C ASN A 392 -6.83 16.01 -16.32
N MET A 393 -7.17 17.07 -15.60
CA MET A 393 -6.24 18.11 -15.18
C MET A 393 -6.41 18.35 -13.69
N ASP A 394 -5.30 18.51 -12.98
CA ASP A 394 -5.26 18.76 -11.55
C ASP A 394 -4.30 19.92 -11.26
N LEU A 395 -4.70 20.85 -10.44
CA LEU A 395 -3.90 21.93 -9.88
C LEU A 395 -3.96 21.83 -8.36
N ASP A 396 -2.80 21.73 -7.73
CA ASP A 396 -2.72 21.52 -6.30
C ASP A 396 -1.76 22.51 -5.63
N TYR A 397 -2.12 22.86 -4.39
CA TYR A 397 -1.24 23.57 -3.46
C TYR A 397 -1.35 22.93 -2.09
N ALA A 398 -0.21 22.64 -1.45
CA ALA A 398 -0.17 22.21 -0.07
C ALA A 398 0.86 22.99 0.73
N ARG A 399 0.51 23.29 1.98
CA ARG A 399 1.41 23.86 2.99
C ARG A 399 1.42 22.99 4.22
N ASN A 400 2.60 22.52 4.59
CA ASN A 400 2.85 21.81 5.84
C ASN A 400 3.69 22.73 6.73
N THR A 401 3.30 22.87 7.99
CA THR A 401 4.07 23.59 9.01
C THR A 401 4.25 22.68 10.21
N ASP A 402 5.48 22.46 10.61
CA ASP A 402 5.86 21.74 11.81
C ASP A 402 6.65 22.66 12.73
N LYS A 403 6.34 22.66 14.01
CA LYS A 403 7.08 23.40 15.03
C LYS A 403 7.37 22.41 16.16
N GLN A 404 8.62 22.07 16.31
CA GLN A 404 9.08 21.20 17.38
C GLN A 404 9.95 22.01 18.33
N GLY A 405 9.68 21.87 19.63
CA GLY A 405 10.51 22.40 20.70
C GLY A 405 11.04 21.25 21.54
N ASN A 406 12.34 21.20 21.73
CA ASN A 406 13.01 20.18 22.53
C ASN A 406 13.82 20.85 23.64
N SER A 407 13.72 20.34 24.87
CA SER A 407 14.55 20.73 25.99
C SER A 407 15.22 19.51 26.59
N ILE A 408 16.53 19.55 26.72
CA ILE A 408 17.38 18.46 27.18
C ILE A 408 18.08 18.91 28.47
N TYR A 409 17.93 18.13 29.53
CA TYR A 409 18.56 18.36 30.84
C TYR A 409 19.39 17.12 31.17
N SER A 410 20.70 17.28 31.19
CA SER A 410 21.62 16.18 31.47
C SER A 410 22.39 16.41 32.79
N THR A 411 22.62 15.32 33.51
CA THR A 411 23.46 15.29 34.71
C THR A 411 24.42 14.13 34.67
N ILE A 412 25.65 14.31 35.10
CA ILE A 412 26.66 13.25 35.13
C ILE A 412 26.98 12.93 36.58
N TRP A 413 26.98 11.64 36.90
CA TRP A 413 27.23 11.09 38.24
C TRP A 413 28.49 10.22 38.17
N ASP A 414 29.35 10.26 39.17
CA ASP A 414 30.53 9.41 39.28
C ASP A 414 30.17 7.98 39.73
N ALA A 415 31.14 7.12 39.80
CA ALA A 415 30.96 5.71 40.24
C ALA A 415 30.41 5.56 41.64
N ALA A 416 30.63 6.58 42.52
CA ALA A 416 30.15 6.60 43.90
C ALA A 416 28.70 7.15 43.97
N GLY A 417 28.10 7.55 42.87
CA GLY A 417 26.75 8.12 42.80
C GLY A 417 26.69 9.58 43.23
N LYS A 418 27.80 10.29 43.21
CA LYS A 418 27.85 11.73 43.47
C LYS A 418 27.73 12.51 42.16
N ASN A 419 26.83 13.49 42.11
CA ASN A 419 26.72 14.37 40.96
C ASN A 419 27.93 15.32 40.96
N TYR A 420 28.81 15.18 39.97
CA TYR A 420 30.05 15.97 39.91
C TYR A 420 30.09 16.95 38.72
N MET A 421 29.14 16.85 37.78
CA MET A 421 29.07 17.75 36.65
C MET A 421 27.62 17.94 36.18
N HIS A 422 27.23 19.18 35.97
CA HIS A 422 26.08 19.47 35.15
C HIS A 422 26.42 19.08 33.70
N GLY A 423 25.69 18.16 33.12
CA GLY A 423 25.77 17.83 31.71
C GLY A 423 25.29 18.99 30.85
N ASP A 424 25.25 18.74 29.55
CA ASP A 424 24.73 19.72 28.60
C ASP A 424 23.23 19.95 28.84
N THR A 425 22.88 21.21 29.16
CA THR A 425 21.49 21.66 29.25
C THR A 425 21.21 22.53 28.05
N SER A 426 20.31 22.10 27.19
CA SER A 426 20.02 22.80 25.94
C SER A 426 18.54 22.81 25.62
N ARG A 427 18.12 23.75 24.80
CA ARG A 427 16.79 23.77 24.19
C ARG A 427 16.89 24.16 22.73
N ASN A 428 15.94 23.69 21.96
CA ASN A 428 15.83 24.10 20.55
C ASN A 428 14.39 24.44 20.19
N ASN A 429 14.27 25.23 19.12
CA ASN A 429 13.03 25.46 18.40
C ASN A 429 13.30 25.19 16.91
N GLN A 430 12.49 24.32 16.32
CA GLN A 430 12.67 23.80 14.96
C GLN A 430 11.42 24.06 14.11
N PRO A 431 11.15 25.32 13.70
CA PRO A 431 10.08 25.58 12.74
C PRO A 431 10.48 25.07 11.36
N ASN A 432 9.61 24.31 10.75
CA ASN A 432 9.74 23.82 9.38
C ASN A 432 8.49 24.18 8.59
N THR A 433 8.64 24.73 7.39
CA THR A 433 7.55 25.02 6.48
C THR A 433 7.85 24.42 5.12
N ILE A 434 6.91 23.64 4.58
CA ILE A 434 7.02 23.02 3.26
C ILE A 434 5.84 23.45 2.41
N ASP A 435 6.11 24.19 1.34
CA ASP A 435 5.16 24.61 0.33
C ASP A 435 5.33 23.75 -0.92
N ILE A 436 4.24 23.14 -1.40
CA ILE A 436 4.21 22.27 -2.58
C ILE A 436 3.16 22.80 -3.56
N LYS A 437 3.55 22.99 -4.81
CA LYS A 437 2.66 23.38 -5.91
C LYS A 437 2.81 22.39 -7.04
N THR A 438 1.71 21.82 -7.53
CA THR A 438 1.76 20.90 -8.67
C THR A 438 0.70 21.19 -9.71
N PHE A 439 1.05 20.91 -10.96
CA PHE A 439 0.13 20.82 -12.08
C PHE A 439 0.32 19.47 -12.75
N LYS A 440 -0.80 18.81 -13.06
CA LYS A 440 -0.80 17.54 -13.77
C LYS A 440 -1.88 17.51 -14.83
N ALA A 441 -1.57 16.93 -16.00
CA ALA A 441 -2.54 16.68 -17.08
C ALA A 441 -2.33 15.27 -17.63
N ASP A 442 -3.38 14.46 -17.67
CA ASP A 442 -3.40 13.09 -18.18
C ASP A 442 -4.42 12.96 -19.32
N TYR A 443 -4.00 12.44 -20.46
CA TYR A 443 -4.84 12.11 -21.60
C TYR A 443 -4.91 10.60 -21.82
N ILE A 444 -6.11 10.08 -22.00
CA ILE A 444 -6.39 8.65 -22.25
C ILE A 444 -7.07 8.52 -23.60
N HIS A 445 -6.53 7.67 -24.46
CA HIS A 445 -7.06 7.38 -25.79
C HIS A 445 -7.28 5.87 -25.98
N PRO A 446 -8.50 5.36 -25.82
CA PRO A 446 -8.82 4.01 -26.25
C PRO A 446 -8.67 3.89 -27.78
N LEU A 447 -8.02 2.82 -28.22
CA LEU A 447 -7.75 2.52 -29.61
C LEU A 447 -8.52 1.24 -30.02
N PRO A 448 -8.74 1.00 -31.32
CA PRO A 448 -9.34 -0.24 -31.81
C PRO A 448 -8.57 -1.49 -31.34
N HIS A 449 -9.23 -2.65 -31.38
CA HIS A 449 -8.64 -3.96 -31.04
C HIS A 449 -8.08 -4.04 -29.62
N GLN A 450 -8.81 -3.50 -28.63
CA GLN A 450 -8.47 -3.52 -27.19
C GLN A 450 -7.08 -2.90 -26.89
N ALA A 451 -6.67 -1.92 -27.69
CA ALA A 451 -5.48 -1.14 -27.43
C ALA A 451 -5.84 0.17 -26.71
N LYS A 452 -4.88 0.71 -25.96
CA LYS A 452 -5.04 1.98 -25.23
C LYS A 452 -3.70 2.73 -25.23
N PHE A 453 -3.77 4.00 -25.56
CA PHE A 453 -2.66 4.93 -25.42
C PHE A 453 -2.96 5.93 -24.29
N GLU A 454 -1.96 6.24 -23.47
CA GLU A 454 -2.03 7.25 -22.42
C GLU A 454 -0.78 8.13 -22.51
N ALA A 455 -0.96 9.44 -22.31
CA ALA A 455 0.12 10.40 -22.23
C ALA A 455 -0.18 11.42 -21.13
N GLY A 456 0.85 11.99 -20.53
CA GLY A 456 0.63 13.04 -19.54
C GLY A 456 1.89 13.79 -19.17
N VAL A 457 1.68 14.90 -18.47
CA VAL A 457 2.71 15.80 -17.96
C VAL A 457 2.47 16.11 -16.49
N LYS A 458 3.54 16.31 -15.72
CA LYS A 458 3.51 16.79 -14.34
C LYS A 458 4.59 17.84 -14.14
N LEU A 459 4.22 18.95 -13.51
CA LEU A 459 5.12 20.00 -13.04
C LEU A 459 4.99 20.08 -11.52
N SER A 460 6.10 20.06 -10.81
CA SER A 460 6.12 20.12 -9.34
C SER A 460 7.15 21.12 -8.86
N PHE A 461 6.77 21.95 -7.90
CA PHE A 461 7.62 22.96 -7.26
C PHE A 461 7.49 22.81 -5.76
N VAL A 462 8.58 22.52 -5.08
CA VAL A 462 8.66 22.40 -3.63
C VAL A 462 9.62 23.43 -3.07
N LYS A 463 9.23 24.07 -1.97
CA LYS A 463 10.11 24.91 -1.14
C LYS A 463 10.00 24.40 0.30
N THR A 464 11.13 24.04 0.90
CA THR A 464 11.26 23.79 2.33
C THR A 464 12.05 24.91 2.97
N ASP A 465 11.59 25.38 4.14
CA ASP A 465 12.23 26.44 4.91
C ASP A 465 12.29 25.98 6.38
N ASN A 466 13.49 25.68 6.85
CA ASN A 466 13.77 25.12 8.17
C ASN A 466 14.77 26.01 8.90
N ASP A 467 14.33 26.69 9.99
CA ASP A 467 15.13 27.62 10.80
C ASP A 467 15.27 27.08 12.23
N VAL A 468 16.25 26.21 12.44
CA VAL A 468 16.53 25.61 13.74
C VAL A 468 17.40 26.51 14.61
N LYS A 469 16.90 26.83 15.79
CA LYS A 469 17.60 27.66 16.78
C LYS A 469 17.87 26.86 18.04
N PHE A 470 19.11 26.80 18.44
CA PHE A 470 19.58 26.14 19.64
C PHE A 470 20.08 27.18 20.65
N ASP A 471 19.71 26.99 21.90
CA ASP A 471 20.29 27.70 23.06
C ASP A 471 20.90 26.65 23.99
N SER A 472 22.10 26.94 24.50
CA SER A 472 22.78 26.19 25.56
C SER A 472 22.73 26.99 26.89
N LEU A 473 22.48 26.31 28.00
CA LEU A 473 22.51 26.92 29.31
C LEU A 473 23.95 27.00 29.80
N ARG A 474 24.48 28.24 30.00
CA ARG A 474 25.83 28.46 30.50
C ARG A 474 25.77 29.50 31.62
N ASN A 475 26.31 29.16 32.77
CA ASN A 475 26.31 30.05 33.96
C ASN A 475 24.93 30.62 34.30
N GLY A 476 23.88 29.80 34.21
CA GLY A 476 22.48 30.19 34.50
C GLY A 476 21.78 30.99 33.39
N ASN A 477 22.45 31.32 32.27
CA ASN A 477 21.90 32.10 31.16
C ASN A 477 21.76 31.23 29.90
N TRP A 478 20.65 31.39 29.16
CA TRP A 478 20.45 30.80 27.87
C TRP A 478 21.24 31.59 26.81
N ILE A 479 22.21 30.93 26.19
CA ILE A 479 23.08 31.53 25.17
C ILE A 479 22.79 30.81 23.83
N TYR A 480 22.55 31.64 22.79
CA TYR A 480 22.37 31.15 21.45
C TYR A 480 23.60 30.38 20.96
N ASP A 481 23.39 29.13 20.54
CA ASP A 481 24.47 28.24 20.06
C ASP A 481 24.51 28.23 18.54
N LYS A 482 25.38 29.07 17.98
CA LYS A 482 25.55 29.20 16.52
C LYS A 482 26.02 27.91 15.87
N ASN A 483 26.77 27.08 16.58
CA ASN A 483 27.31 25.82 16.01
C ASN A 483 26.25 24.73 15.90
N ARG A 484 25.22 24.82 16.73
CA ARG A 484 24.07 23.89 16.74
C ARG A 484 22.83 24.48 16.05
N SER A 485 22.89 25.69 15.51
CA SER A 485 21.77 26.36 14.84
C SER A 485 21.99 26.39 13.34
N ASN A 486 20.93 26.23 12.57
CA ASN A 486 21.00 26.30 11.11
C ASN A 486 19.68 26.77 10.49
N HIS A 487 19.80 27.68 9.52
CA HIS A 487 18.69 28.06 8.64
C HIS A 487 18.94 27.47 7.25
N PHE A 488 18.13 26.53 6.83
CA PHE A 488 18.25 25.82 5.57
C PHE A 488 17.01 26.01 4.70
N ILE A 489 17.23 26.47 3.46
CA ILE A 489 16.18 26.60 2.44
C ILE A 489 16.49 25.61 1.31
N TYR A 490 15.55 24.71 1.05
CA TYR A 490 15.61 23.78 -0.05
C TYR A 490 14.53 24.08 -1.09
N LYS A 491 14.89 24.06 -2.37
CA LYS A 491 13.97 24.22 -3.48
C LYS A 491 14.17 23.08 -4.47
N GLU A 492 13.09 22.49 -4.90
CA GLU A 492 13.09 21.44 -5.90
C GLU A 492 12.03 21.72 -6.96
N ASN A 493 12.40 21.54 -8.23
CA ASN A 493 11.49 21.55 -9.36
C ASN A 493 11.63 20.24 -10.12
N VAL A 494 10.53 19.51 -10.29
CA VAL A 494 10.46 18.25 -11.05
C VAL A 494 9.48 18.42 -12.20
N ASN A 495 9.99 18.31 -13.44
CA ASN A 495 9.19 18.33 -14.65
C ASN A 495 9.22 16.94 -15.27
N ALA A 496 8.05 16.36 -15.49
CA ALA A 496 7.92 15.00 -15.99
C ALA A 496 6.93 14.91 -17.15
N ALA A 497 7.25 14.04 -18.13
CA ALA A 497 6.34 13.65 -19.19
C ALA A 497 6.36 12.12 -19.34
N TYR A 498 5.23 11.52 -19.69
CA TYR A 498 5.16 10.09 -19.91
C TYR A 498 4.26 9.71 -21.08
N ILE A 499 4.55 8.57 -21.66
CA ILE A 499 3.69 7.84 -22.60
C ILE A 499 3.54 6.41 -22.11
N ASN A 500 2.38 5.82 -22.35
CA ASN A 500 2.08 4.45 -22.01
C ASN A 500 1.18 3.84 -23.09
N PHE A 501 1.53 2.66 -23.56
CA PHE A 501 0.77 1.91 -24.57
C PHE A 501 0.44 0.53 -24.02
N GLN A 502 -0.82 0.12 -24.13
CA GLN A 502 -1.30 -1.20 -23.73
C GLN A 502 -2.06 -1.84 -24.87
N LYS A 503 -1.85 -3.14 -25.10
CA LYS A 503 -2.61 -3.92 -26.07
C LYS A 503 -2.85 -5.33 -25.57
N GLN A 504 -4.11 -5.76 -25.65
CA GLN A 504 -4.54 -7.13 -25.39
C GLN A 504 -4.60 -7.90 -26.69
N PHE A 505 -3.86 -8.99 -26.77
CA PHE A 505 -3.96 -10.02 -27.79
C PHE A 505 -4.78 -11.20 -27.24
N LYS A 506 -5.04 -12.25 -28.04
CA LYS A 506 -5.86 -13.40 -27.60
C LYS A 506 -5.39 -14.02 -26.29
N LYS A 507 -4.08 -14.24 -26.13
CA LYS A 507 -3.47 -14.87 -24.95
C LYS A 507 -2.39 -14.04 -24.29
N VAL A 508 -2.01 -12.92 -24.90
CA VAL A 508 -0.92 -12.07 -24.42
C VAL A 508 -1.43 -10.66 -24.20
N ASN A 509 -1.13 -10.09 -23.04
CA ASN A 509 -1.33 -8.67 -22.78
C ASN A 509 0.03 -7.99 -22.60
N VAL A 510 0.27 -6.93 -23.37
CA VAL A 510 1.53 -6.17 -23.36
C VAL A 510 1.24 -4.73 -22.96
N GLN A 511 2.06 -4.21 -22.07
CA GLN A 511 2.07 -2.79 -21.71
C GLN A 511 3.50 -2.27 -21.73
N LEU A 512 3.72 -1.17 -22.44
CA LEU A 512 5.01 -0.49 -22.59
C LEU A 512 4.83 0.95 -22.12
N GLY A 513 5.75 1.42 -21.30
CA GLY A 513 5.72 2.79 -20.79
C GLY A 513 7.12 3.41 -20.75
N LEU A 514 7.19 4.70 -21.00
CA LEU A 514 8.38 5.50 -20.83
C LEU A 514 8.01 6.82 -20.15
N ARG A 515 8.74 7.15 -19.11
CA ARG A 515 8.65 8.43 -18.40
C ARG A 515 9.99 9.11 -18.41
N ALA A 516 10.01 10.40 -18.68
CA ALA A 516 11.18 11.28 -18.61
C ALA A 516 10.96 12.27 -17.46
N GLU A 517 11.99 12.48 -16.63
CA GLU A 517 11.95 13.46 -15.54
C GLU A 517 13.22 14.32 -15.58
N GLN A 518 13.01 15.64 -15.53
CA GLN A 518 14.03 16.65 -15.28
C GLN A 518 13.83 17.18 -13.87
N SER A 519 14.84 17.05 -13.01
CA SER A 519 14.82 17.55 -11.63
C SER A 519 15.91 18.61 -11.46
N ASN A 520 15.54 19.76 -10.87
CA ASN A 520 16.45 20.84 -10.52
C ASN A 520 16.32 21.07 -9.01
N VAL A 521 17.43 20.98 -8.31
CA VAL A 521 17.51 21.00 -6.84
C VAL A 521 18.48 22.07 -6.39
N LYS A 522 18.04 22.93 -5.46
CA LYS A 522 18.88 23.96 -4.85
C LYS A 522 18.72 23.96 -3.34
N GLY A 523 19.79 23.64 -2.61
CA GLY A 523 19.93 23.76 -1.17
C GLY A 523 20.72 25.01 -0.82
N ASN A 524 20.25 25.79 0.15
CA ASN A 524 20.93 26.95 0.68
C ASN A 524 20.95 26.92 2.21
N SER A 525 22.07 26.60 2.81
CA SER A 525 22.32 26.73 4.25
C SER A 525 22.84 28.13 4.54
N ILE A 526 21.96 29.00 5.02
CA ILE A 526 22.23 30.42 5.25
C ILE A 526 23.25 30.59 6.37
N THR A 527 23.14 29.80 7.43
CA THR A 527 23.99 29.91 8.62
C THR A 527 25.47 29.62 8.33
N ILE A 528 25.72 28.61 7.50
CA ILE A 528 27.11 28.20 7.12
C ILE A 528 27.52 28.70 5.74
N ASN A 529 26.68 29.55 5.10
CA ASN A 529 26.87 30.12 3.78
C ASN A 529 27.22 29.07 2.70
N GLN A 530 26.49 27.97 2.68
CA GLN A 530 26.72 26.86 1.77
C GLN A 530 25.53 26.69 0.81
N VAL A 531 25.83 26.70 -0.50
CA VAL A 531 24.84 26.50 -1.55
C VAL A 531 25.18 25.25 -2.34
N THR A 532 24.19 24.36 -2.54
CA THR A 532 24.24 23.24 -3.48
C THR A 532 23.24 23.51 -4.60
N ASP A 533 23.65 23.31 -5.85
CA ASP A 533 22.78 23.44 -7.03
C ASP A 533 23.04 22.25 -7.95
N THR A 534 22.03 21.46 -8.22
CA THR A 534 22.17 20.21 -8.97
C THR A 534 20.99 20.01 -9.90
N SER A 535 21.27 19.57 -11.11
CA SER A 535 20.26 19.25 -12.14
C SER A 535 20.53 17.88 -12.72
N TYR A 536 19.47 17.07 -12.89
CA TYR A 536 19.59 15.74 -13.49
C TYR A 536 18.37 15.36 -14.31
N PHE A 537 18.62 14.67 -15.43
CA PHE A 537 17.59 14.11 -16.31
C PHE A 537 17.62 12.59 -16.25
N ASN A 538 16.47 11.96 -16.16
CA ASN A 538 16.35 10.52 -16.07
C ASN A 538 15.19 9.95 -16.88
N LEU A 539 15.41 8.74 -17.43
CA LEU A 539 14.39 7.95 -18.11
C LEU A 539 13.99 6.74 -17.25
N PHE A 540 12.69 6.48 -17.20
CA PHE A 540 12.08 5.40 -16.42
C PHE A 540 11.22 4.51 -17.35
N PRO A 541 11.84 3.55 -18.04
CA PRO A 541 11.11 2.58 -18.83
C PRO A 541 10.37 1.57 -17.94
N SER A 542 9.24 1.08 -18.45
CA SER A 542 8.47 -0.01 -17.86
C SER A 542 7.92 -0.93 -18.94
N VAL A 543 8.02 -2.24 -18.71
CA VAL A 543 7.53 -3.28 -19.61
C VAL A 543 6.76 -4.31 -18.78
N PHE A 544 5.58 -4.70 -19.25
CA PHE A 544 4.76 -5.74 -18.64
C PHE A 544 4.22 -6.63 -19.74
N VAL A 545 4.39 -7.92 -19.56
CA VAL A 545 3.83 -8.94 -20.44
C VAL A 545 3.16 -10.00 -19.59
N SER A 546 1.91 -10.33 -19.87
CA SER A 546 1.25 -11.51 -19.30
C SER A 546 0.79 -12.43 -20.40
N TYR A 547 0.90 -13.73 -20.16
CA TYR A 547 0.60 -14.80 -21.09
C TYR A 547 -0.27 -15.87 -20.44
N ASP A 548 -1.46 -16.09 -20.98
CA ASP A 548 -2.36 -17.17 -20.58
C ASP A 548 -1.88 -18.48 -21.24
N ALA A 549 -0.92 -19.14 -20.58
CA ALA A 549 -0.23 -20.33 -21.11
C ALA A 549 -1.18 -21.51 -21.28
N ALA A 550 -2.10 -21.72 -20.33
CA ALA A 550 -3.14 -22.73 -20.36
C ALA A 550 -4.38 -22.22 -19.61
N LYS A 551 -5.48 -22.99 -19.63
CA LYS A 551 -6.74 -22.62 -18.97
C LYS A 551 -6.59 -22.20 -17.51
N ASP A 552 -5.66 -22.84 -16.80
CA ASP A 552 -5.46 -22.62 -15.34
C ASP A 552 -4.08 -22.03 -15.04
N HIS A 553 -3.27 -21.61 -16.02
CA HIS A 553 -1.91 -21.12 -15.84
C HIS A 553 -1.70 -19.79 -16.55
N GLN A 554 -1.39 -18.77 -15.78
CA GLN A 554 -0.99 -17.46 -16.28
C GLN A 554 0.46 -17.15 -15.86
N LEU A 555 1.27 -16.76 -16.82
CA LEU A 555 2.66 -16.31 -16.63
C LEU A 555 2.74 -14.79 -16.81
N GLY A 556 3.58 -14.14 -16.03
CA GLY A 556 3.85 -12.72 -16.13
C GLY A 556 5.33 -12.43 -16.04
N ILE A 557 5.80 -11.45 -16.83
CA ILE A 557 7.12 -10.83 -16.67
C ILE A 557 6.94 -9.32 -16.61
N SER A 558 7.63 -8.69 -15.68
CA SER A 558 7.67 -7.24 -15.59
C SER A 558 9.09 -6.73 -15.40
N TYR A 559 9.36 -5.58 -15.99
CA TYR A 559 10.55 -4.77 -15.76
C TYR A 559 10.15 -3.34 -15.49
N SER A 560 10.77 -2.70 -14.49
CA SER A 560 10.63 -1.27 -14.26
C SER A 560 11.89 -0.67 -13.67
N ARG A 561 12.27 0.52 -14.13
CA ARG A 561 13.25 1.38 -13.47
C ARG A 561 12.53 2.40 -12.59
N ARG A 562 12.99 2.57 -11.35
CA ARG A 562 12.38 3.44 -10.34
C ARG A 562 13.47 4.27 -9.65
N LEU A 563 13.04 5.33 -8.95
CA LEU A 563 13.94 6.10 -8.09
C LEU A 563 13.35 6.27 -6.69
N GLN A 564 14.21 6.52 -5.73
CA GLN A 564 13.88 7.01 -4.40
C GLN A 564 14.67 8.30 -4.16
N ARG A 565 13.94 9.41 -3.97
CA ARG A 565 14.53 10.69 -3.59
C ARG A 565 14.80 10.69 -2.09
N PRO A 566 15.81 11.44 -1.62
CA PRO A 566 16.00 11.68 -0.19
C PRO A 566 14.77 12.36 0.40
N ASP A 567 14.49 12.10 1.66
CA ASP A 567 13.52 12.88 2.42
C ASP A 567 14.03 14.30 2.66
N TYR A 568 13.13 15.27 2.78
CA TYR A 568 13.53 16.68 2.92
C TYR A 568 14.36 16.93 4.18
N GLU A 569 14.11 16.19 5.25
CA GLU A 569 14.85 16.26 6.50
C GLU A 569 16.27 15.71 6.38
N ASP A 570 16.47 14.61 5.61
CA ASP A 570 17.77 14.00 5.40
C ASP A 570 18.73 14.91 4.61
N LEU A 571 18.17 15.87 3.86
CA LEU A 571 18.95 16.88 3.10
C LEU A 571 19.38 18.08 3.95
N ASN A 572 18.78 18.26 5.12
CA ASN A 572 19.13 19.37 6.01
C ASN A 572 20.48 19.07 6.71
N PRO A 573 21.56 19.84 6.50
CA PRO A 573 22.88 19.57 7.10
C PRO A 573 22.91 19.77 8.61
N PHE A 574 21.77 20.01 9.22
CA PHE A 574 21.63 20.23 10.66
C PHE A 574 21.94 18.96 11.47
N GLN A 575 22.51 19.16 12.67
CA GLN A 575 22.85 18.12 13.61
C GLN A 575 21.79 18.04 14.73
N ILE A 576 21.13 16.89 14.85
CA ILE A 576 20.19 16.59 15.93
C ILE A 576 20.96 15.80 17.00
N TYR A 577 21.02 16.31 18.20
CA TYR A 577 21.60 15.63 19.34
C TYR A 577 20.51 14.80 20.03
N LEU A 578 20.62 13.48 19.98
CA LEU A 578 19.76 12.59 20.75
C LEU A 578 20.18 12.52 22.21
N ASP A 579 21.49 12.56 22.45
CA ASP A 579 22.17 12.76 23.72
C ASP A 579 23.57 13.36 23.45
N ARG A 580 24.37 13.55 24.52
CA ARG A 580 25.74 14.08 24.40
C ARG A 580 26.65 13.28 23.45
N TYR A 581 26.42 11.98 23.34
CA TYR A 581 27.26 11.04 22.58
C TYR A 581 26.62 10.52 21.31
N THR A 582 25.45 11.06 20.92
CA THR A 582 24.72 10.56 19.75
C THR A 582 24.18 11.74 18.92
N ILE A 583 24.69 11.89 17.73
CA ILE A 583 24.33 12.96 16.79
C ILE A 583 23.72 12.33 15.52
N VAL A 584 22.63 12.89 15.04
CA VAL A 584 22.08 12.60 13.70
C VAL A 584 22.30 13.82 12.83
N ALA A 585 22.91 13.64 11.66
CA ALA A 585 23.20 14.72 10.72
C ALA A 585 22.63 14.41 9.35
N GLY A 586 21.92 15.37 8.75
CA GLY A 586 21.50 15.27 7.36
C GLY A 586 22.67 15.56 6.40
N ASN A 587 22.42 15.33 5.10
CA ASN A 587 23.43 15.51 4.06
C ASN A 587 22.83 16.19 2.83
N PRO A 588 23.13 17.47 2.56
CA PRO A 588 22.58 18.22 1.45
C PRO A 588 23.07 17.73 0.06
N TYR A 589 24.05 16.82 0.03
CA TYR A 589 24.60 16.25 -1.20
C TYR A 589 23.96 14.92 -1.60
N LEU A 590 22.94 14.48 -0.87
CA LEU A 590 22.24 13.24 -1.23
C LEU A 590 21.63 13.34 -2.63
N LYS A 591 21.82 12.26 -3.39
CA LYS A 591 21.25 12.05 -4.72
C LYS A 591 20.16 10.98 -4.64
N PRO A 592 19.23 10.93 -5.61
CA PRO A 592 18.28 9.83 -5.68
C PRO A 592 18.96 8.47 -5.83
N SER A 593 18.41 7.46 -5.20
CA SER A 593 18.74 6.04 -5.45
C SER A 593 17.97 5.54 -6.66
N TYR A 594 18.57 4.67 -7.49
CA TYR A 594 17.93 4.10 -8.67
C TYR A 594 17.83 2.59 -8.58
N SER A 595 16.62 2.06 -8.76
CA SER A 595 16.37 0.62 -8.72
C SER A 595 15.87 0.09 -10.07
N ASN A 596 16.43 -1.03 -10.51
CA ASN A 596 15.93 -1.83 -11.62
C ASN A 596 15.28 -3.09 -11.05
N ASN A 597 14.01 -3.31 -11.36
CA ASN A 597 13.21 -4.41 -10.84
C ASN A 597 12.81 -5.32 -12.00
N ILE A 598 13.06 -6.61 -11.87
CA ILE A 598 12.57 -7.67 -12.77
C ILE A 598 11.75 -8.63 -11.90
N GLU A 599 10.56 -8.99 -12.34
CA GLU A 599 9.72 -9.96 -11.64
C GLU A 599 9.09 -10.94 -12.62
N LEU A 600 9.20 -12.22 -12.32
CA LEU A 600 8.48 -13.32 -12.98
C LEU A 600 7.35 -13.76 -12.06
N THR A 601 6.14 -13.90 -12.57
CA THR A 601 4.97 -14.31 -11.80
C THR A 601 4.29 -15.49 -12.48
N HIS A 602 3.90 -16.48 -11.71
CA HIS A 602 3.06 -17.60 -12.13
C HIS A 602 1.82 -17.66 -11.25
N THR A 603 0.64 -17.68 -11.87
CA THR A 603 -0.63 -17.85 -11.17
C THR A 603 -1.30 -19.12 -11.65
N PHE A 604 -1.59 -20.03 -10.72
CA PHE A 604 -2.26 -21.30 -10.97
C PHE A 604 -3.70 -21.24 -10.47
N LYS A 605 -4.67 -21.59 -11.35
CA LYS A 605 -6.12 -21.59 -11.05
C LYS A 605 -6.64 -20.31 -10.40
N HIS A 606 -5.99 -19.17 -10.64
CA HIS A 606 -6.30 -17.87 -10.04
C HIS A 606 -6.25 -17.84 -8.48
N PHE A 607 -5.65 -18.85 -7.83
CA PHE A 607 -5.55 -18.89 -6.38
C PHE A 607 -4.12 -18.99 -5.85
N LEU A 608 -3.25 -19.82 -6.45
CA LEU A 608 -1.85 -19.91 -6.05
C LEU A 608 -1.01 -18.97 -6.91
N THR A 609 -0.45 -17.95 -6.30
CA THR A 609 0.47 -17.03 -6.97
C THR A 609 1.89 -17.23 -6.43
N THR A 610 2.82 -17.50 -7.35
CA THR A 610 4.26 -17.58 -7.07
C THR A 610 4.97 -16.49 -7.86
N SER A 611 5.85 -15.71 -7.23
CA SER A 611 6.68 -14.75 -7.94
C SER A 611 8.14 -14.84 -7.51
N VAL A 612 9.04 -14.67 -8.49
CA VAL A 612 10.48 -14.53 -8.30
C VAL A 612 10.87 -13.15 -8.77
N GLY A 613 11.49 -12.38 -7.91
CA GLY A 613 11.91 -11.00 -8.19
C GLY A 613 13.41 -10.82 -8.00
N TYR A 614 13.99 -9.96 -8.84
CA TYR A 614 15.34 -9.43 -8.68
C TYR A 614 15.29 -7.91 -8.72
N THR A 615 15.91 -7.29 -7.73
CA THR A 615 16.04 -5.83 -7.63
C THR A 615 17.49 -5.46 -7.47
N HIS A 616 18.01 -4.63 -8.37
CA HIS A 616 19.34 -4.02 -8.28
C HIS A 616 19.20 -2.51 -8.04
N THR A 617 19.74 -2.03 -6.91
CA THR A 617 19.70 -0.61 -6.53
C THR A 617 21.10 -0.03 -6.55
N LYS A 618 21.28 1.11 -7.24
CA LYS A 618 22.50 1.94 -7.25
C LYS A 618 22.29 3.20 -6.43
N ASP A 619 23.38 3.74 -5.91
CA ASP A 619 23.40 4.99 -5.13
C ASP A 619 22.39 4.93 -3.97
N LYS A 620 22.26 3.72 -3.36
CA LYS A 620 21.33 3.53 -2.26
C LYS A 620 21.67 4.46 -1.10
N ILE A 621 20.67 5.22 -0.65
CA ILE A 621 20.79 6.05 0.54
C ILE A 621 20.83 5.10 1.73
N THR A 622 21.91 5.18 2.49
CA THR A 622 22.16 4.31 3.66
C THR A 622 22.62 5.18 4.82
N GLN A 623 22.08 4.94 5.99
CA GLN A 623 22.56 5.54 7.21
C GLN A 623 23.82 4.80 7.67
N ILE A 624 24.92 5.52 7.82
CA ILE A 624 26.16 5.02 8.41
C ILE A 624 26.38 5.64 9.77
N ILE A 625 27.18 4.98 10.57
CA ILE A 625 27.59 5.45 11.90
C ILE A 625 29.08 5.65 11.84
N GLU A 626 29.49 6.89 11.98
CA GLU A 626 30.89 7.30 12.07
C GLU A 626 31.22 7.72 13.51
N ALA A 627 32.46 7.49 13.93
CA ALA A 627 32.95 8.14 15.13
C ALA A 627 33.27 9.61 14.80
N ASP A 628 32.86 10.47 15.67
CA ASP A 628 33.14 11.89 15.54
C ASP A 628 33.79 12.45 16.79
N LYS A 629 34.60 13.51 16.60
CA LYS A 629 35.06 14.30 17.74
C LYS A 629 33.92 15.22 18.14
N ASP A 630 33.52 15.16 19.39
CA ASP A 630 32.63 16.18 19.95
C ASP A 630 33.29 17.56 19.76
N VAL A 631 32.61 18.45 19.04
CA VAL A 631 33.12 19.78 18.73
C VAL A 631 33.37 20.62 20.00
N ILE A 632 32.69 20.28 21.10
CA ILE A 632 32.77 21.00 22.39
C ILE A 632 33.85 20.40 23.29
N THR A 633 33.93 19.08 23.37
CA THR A 633 34.80 18.36 24.33
C THR A 633 36.05 17.78 23.67
N GLY A 634 36.08 17.65 22.34
CA GLY A 634 37.14 16.93 21.64
C GLY A 634 37.09 15.40 21.78
N ASP A 635 36.05 14.88 22.46
CA ASP A 635 35.88 13.47 22.77
C ASP A 635 35.52 12.68 21.50
N THR A 636 36.23 11.60 21.23
CA THR A 636 36.04 10.70 20.08
C THR A 636 34.98 9.62 20.32
N LEU A 637 34.29 9.66 21.44
CA LEU A 637 33.23 8.69 21.81
C LEU A 637 31.86 9.02 21.18
N THR A 638 31.74 10.18 20.54
CA THR A 638 30.50 10.62 19.91
C THR A 638 30.25 9.82 18.63
N LEU A 639 29.03 9.32 18.47
CA LEU A 639 28.56 8.64 17.26
C LEU A 639 27.74 9.62 16.42
N ARG A 640 28.13 9.77 15.15
CA ARG A 640 27.40 10.53 14.16
C ARG A 640 26.68 9.58 13.21
N TYR A 641 25.36 9.65 13.20
CA TYR A 641 24.52 9.01 12.19
C TYR A 641 24.41 9.93 10.98
N LYS A 642 24.78 9.48 9.81
CA LYS A 642 24.81 10.27 8.58
C LYS A 642 24.26 9.48 7.41
N TYR A 643 23.46 10.10 6.56
CA TYR A 643 22.97 9.49 5.33
C TYR A 643 23.94 9.74 4.17
N LEU A 644 24.27 8.69 3.43
CA LEU A 644 25.17 8.73 2.27
C LEU A 644 24.65 7.87 1.10
N ASN A 645 24.97 8.27 -0.13
CA ASN A 645 24.73 7.48 -1.35
C ASN A 645 25.93 6.57 -1.65
N ILE A 646 26.22 5.63 -0.82
CA ILE A 646 27.42 4.79 -0.93
C ILE A 646 27.11 3.32 -1.14
N ALA A 647 25.85 2.92 -1.08
CA ALA A 647 25.47 1.53 -1.11
C ALA A 647 25.00 1.06 -2.49
N LYS A 648 25.34 -0.19 -2.81
CA LYS A 648 24.67 -1.00 -3.84
C LYS A 648 23.91 -2.12 -3.12
N SER A 649 22.75 -2.45 -3.66
CA SER A 649 21.92 -3.51 -3.08
C SER A 649 21.40 -4.43 -4.17
N ASP A 650 21.59 -5.72 -3.99
CA ASP A 650 20.99 -6.78 -4.82
C ASP A 650 20.07 -7.61 -3.94
N ILE A 651 18.81 -7.74 -4.35
CA ILE A 651 17.79 -8.47 -3.63
C ILE A 651 17.15 -9.49 -4.56
N VAL A 652 17.18 -10.77 -4.21
CA VAL A 652 16.41 -11.83 -4.84
C VAL A 652 15.31 -12.23 -3.88
N ASN A 653 14.08 -12.35 -4.36
CA ASN A 653 12.96 -12.79 -3.52
C ASN A 653 12.10 -13.84 -4.23
N LEU A 654 11.57 -14.77 -3.45
CA LEU A 654 10.55 -15.75 -3.82
C LEU A 654 9.33 -15.52 -2.93
N ASN A 655 8.18 -15.26 -3.53
CA ASN A 655 6.94 -15.06 -2.79
C ASN A 655 5.90 -16.08 -3.25
N VAL A 656 5.18 -16.63 -2.29
CA VAL A 656 4.07 -17.57 -2.52
C VAL A 656 2.86 -17.09 -1.72
N SER A 657 1.71 -16.97 -2.37
CA SER A 657 0.47 -16.60 -1.70
C SER A 657 -0.69 -17.43 -2.18
N PHE A 658 -1.54 -17.85 -1.25
CA PHE A 658 -2.72 -18.65 -1.56
C PHE A 658 -3.83 -18.49 -0.51
N PRO A 659 -5.08 -18.23 -0.95
CA PRO A 659 -6.27 -18.40 -0.14
C PRO A 659 -6.72 -19.88 -0.17
N VAL A 660 -7.18 -20.42 0.95
CA VAL A 660 -7.78 -21.76 1.05
C VAL A 660 -9.12 -21.67 1.77
N THR A 661 -10.17 -22.18 1.17
CA THR A 661 -11.44 -22.40 1.87
C THR A 661 -11.42 -23.82 2.41
N ILE A 662 -11.13 -23.98 3.70
CA ILE A 662 -11.01 -25.28 4.37
C ILE A 662 -12.39 -25.89 4.55
N THR A 663 -13.34 -25.06 5.04
CA THR A 663 -14.76 -25.40 5.16
C THR A 663 -15.62 -24.18 4.80
N LYS A 664 -16.95 -24.31 4.76
CA LYS A 664 -17.85 -23.16 4.51
C LYS A 664 -17.73 -22.05 5.57
N TRP A 665 -17.28 -22.37 6.77
CA TRP A 665 -17.15 -21.45 7.89
C TRP A 665 -15.69 -21.11 8.24
N TRP A 666 -14.69 -21.78 7.65
CA TRP A 666 -13.28 -21.57 7.89
C TRP A 666 -12.52 -21.34 6.58
N SER A 667 -11.92 -20.18 6.44
CA SER A 667 -11.01 -19.83 5.36
C SER A 667 -9.66 -19.40 5.90
N SER A 668 -8.60 -19.73 5.16
CA SER A 668 -7.22 -19.37 5.46
C SER A 668 -6.65 -18.59 4.30
N PHE A 669 -5.85 -17.57 4.61
CA PHE A 669 -4.94 -16.93 3.66
C PHE A 669 -3.52 -17.05 4.18
N THR A 670 -2.60 -17.54 3.34
CA THR A 670 -1.20 -17.69 3.70
C THR A 670 -0.32 -16.96 2.69
N TYR A 671 0.64 -16.21 3.21
CA TYR A 671 1.70 -15.54 2.45
C TYR A 671 3.05 -15.93 3.01
N LEU A 672 3.95 -16.39 2.14
CA LEU A 672 5.32 -16.80 2.45
C LEU A 672 6.26 -16.01 1.54
N SER A 673 7.34 -15.48 2.11
CA SER A 673 8.38 -14.76 1.39
C SER A 673 9.74 -15.22 1.87
N ALA A 674 10.55 -15.71 0.96
CA ALA A 674 11.97 -15.97 1.19
C ALA A 674 12.78 -15.00 0.34
N TYR A 675 13.86 -14.45 0.89
CA TYR A 675 14.69 -13.49 0.17
C TYR A 675 16.15 -13.61 0.56
N TYR A 676 17.00 -13.15 -0.34
CA TYR A 676 18.42 -13.02 -0.13
C TYR A 676 18.85 -11.61 -0.49
N ASN A 677 19.46 -10.93 0.47
CA ASN A 677 19.93 -9.56 0.33
C ASN A 677 21.46 -9.54 0.32
N LYS A 678 22.04 -8.75 -0.58
CA LYS A 678 23.45 -8.44 -0.62
C LYS A 678 23.63 -6.93 -0.68
N PHE A 679 24.31 -6.36 0.31
CA PHE A 679 24.64 -4.96 0.40
C PHE A 679 26.14 -4.77 0.26
N GLN A 680 26.52 -3.73 -0.48
CA GLN A 680 27.91 -3.31 -0.62
C GLN A 680 27.99 -1.82 -0.37
N THR A 681 28.74 -1.42 0.64
CA THR A 681 28.90 -0.01 1.03
C THR A 681 30.34 0.31 1.37
N MET A 682 30.72 1.57 1.25
CA MET A 682 32.01 2.07 1.70
C MET A 682 31.88 2.57 3.13
N VAL A 683 32.71 2.07 4.04
CA VAL A 683 32.82 2.55 5.42
C VAL A 683 34.30 2.76 5.70
N ASP A 684 34.68 3.94 6.15
CA ASP A 684 36.07 4.31 6.42
C ASP A 684 37.01 3.96 5.25
N SER A 685 36.58 4.26 4.00
CA SER A 685 37.29 3.96 2.75
C SER A 685 37.49 2.46 2.45
N ARG A 686 36.81 1.56 3.17
CA ARG A 686 36.85 0.12 2.94
C ARG A 686 35.51 -0.38 2.39
N LEU A 687 35.57 -1.24 1.38
CA LEU A 687 34.35 -1.89 0.86
C LEU A 687 33.87 -2.96 1.86
N VAL A 688 32.73 -2.70 2.47
CA VAL A 688 32.03 -3.63 3.35
C VAL A 688 30.93 -4.32 2.55
N THR A 689 30.92 -5.65 2.57
CA THR A 689 29.85 -6.46 1.96
C THR A 689 29.15 -7.23 3.06
N VAL A 690 27.83 -7.03 3.15
CA VAL A 690 26.97 -7.76 4.08
C VAL A 690 25.91 -8.49 3.27
N SER A 691 25.74 -9.79 3.52
CA SER A 691 24.72 -10.58 2.81
C SER A 691 24.08 -11.60 3.72
N GLY A 692 22.83 -11.94 3.44
CA GLY A 692 22.11 -12.97 4.16
C GLY A 692 20.71 -13.20 3.64
N GLY A 693 20.19 -14.39 3.91
CA GLY A 693 18.82 -14.76 3.63
C GLY A 693 17.88 -14.40 4.78
N GLY A 694 16.62 -14.27 4.45
CA GLY A 694 15.52 -14.07 5.39
C GLY A 694 14.25 -14.78 4.91
N PHE A 695 13.38 -15.08 5.86
CA PHE A 695 12.07 -15.66 5.62
C PHE A 695 11.02 -14.89 6.41
N MET A 696 9.89 -14.64 5.77
CA MET A 696 8.71 -14.10 6.43
C MET A 696 7.49 -14.98 6.10
N GLY A 697 6.71 -15.28 7.11
CA GLY A 697 5.46 -15.99 6.99
C GLY A 697 4.33 -15.21 7.66
N ARG A 698 3.18 -15.14 7.00
CA ARG A 698 1.94 -14.66 7.59
C ARG A 698 0.81 -15.60 7.21
N THR A 699 0.02 -15.97 8.19
CA THR A 699 -1.22 -16.69 7.94
C THR A 699 -2.36 -16.02 8.69
N GLN A 700 -3.51 -15.92 8.04
CA GLN A 700 -4.73 -15.36 8.58
C GLN A 700 -5.83 -16.40 8.49
N GLN A 701 -6.39 -16.75 9.61
CA GLN A 701 -7.47 -17.71 9.76
C GLN A 701 -8.77 -16.94 10.03
N THR A 702 -9.76 -17.08 9.17
CA THR A 702 -11.06 -16.40 9.30
C THR A 702 -12.15 -17.41 9.49
N PHE A 703 -12.97 -17.19 10.51
CA PHE A 703 -14.08 -18.05 10.89
C PHE A 703 -15.40 -17.28 10.76
N THR A 704 -16.32 -17.79 9.98
CA THR A 704 -17.67 -17.24 9.84
C THR A 704 -18.63 -18.13 10.65
N LEU A 705 -18.99 -17.63 11.84
CA LEU A 705 -19.79 -18.36 12.80
C LEU A 705 -21.29 -18.01 12.65
N PRO A 706 -22.21 -18.81 13.22
CA PRO A 706 -23.64 -18.48 13.25
C PRO A 706 -23.93 -17.12 13.89
N ALA A 707 -25.12 -16.61 13.72
CA ALA A 707 -25.62 -15.34 14.27
C ALA A 707 -24.84 -14.08 13.82
N GLY A 708 -24.13 -14.16 12.65
CA GLY A 708 -23.37 -13.02 12.10
C GLY A 708 -22.11 -12.69 12.90
N ILE A 709 -21.54 -13.68 13.58
CA ILE A 709 -20.27 -13.57 14.30
C ILE A 709 -19.14 -13.96 13.33
N GLY A 710 -18.10 -13.13 13.26
CA GLY A 710 -16.83 -13.44 12.63
C GLY A 710 -15.73 -13.51 13.67
N ALA A 711 -14.83 -14.48 13.55
CA ALA A 711 -13.61 -14.53 14.36
C ALA A 711 -12.40 -14.64 13.42
N GLU A 712 -11.26 -14.13 13.89
CA GLU A 712 -10.04 -14.09 13.11
C GLU A 712 -8.82 -14.32 14.01
N VAL A 713 -7.85 -15.08 13.50
CA VAL A 713 -6.53 -15.26 14.10
C VAL A 713 -5.49 -14.97 13.02
N SER A 714 -4.58 -14.04 13.29
CA SER A 714 -3.45 -13.73 12.41
C SER A 714 -2.14 -14.10 13.11
N ILE A 715 -1.28 -14.84 12.43
CA ILE A 715 0.04 -15.23 12.91
C ILE A 715 1.06 -14.63 11.95
N PHE A 716 2.02 -13.92 12.50
CA PHE A 716 3.16 -13.34 11.79
C PHE A 716 4.46 -13.85 12.34
N TYR A 717 5.39 -14.20 11.46
CA TYR A 717 6.75 -14.59 11.83
C TYR A 717 7.75 -13.98 10.84
N LEU A 718 8.82 -13.41 11.37
CA LEU A 718 9.97 -12.89 10.66
C LEU A 718 11.23 -13.59 11.20
N SER A 719 12.00 -14.24 10.32
CA SER A 719 13.27 -14.89 10.71
C SER A 719 14.34 -13.85 11.03
N PRO A 720 15.45 -14.24 11.64
CA PRO A 720 16.65 -13.42 11.67
C PRO A 720 17.04 -13.01 10.24
N GLN A 721 17.45 -11.75 10.05
CA GLN A 721 17.73 -11.20 8.73
C GLN A 721 18.66 -9.99 8.79
N ILE A 722 19.12 -9.54 7.62
CA ILE A 722 19.80 -8.28 7.46
C ILE A 722 18.75 -7.23 7.09
N ALA A 723 18.64 -6.15 7.86
CA ALA A 723 17.73 -5.05 7.56
C ALA A 723 18.08 -4.39 6.22
N ASP A 724 17.10 -3.74 5.61
CA ASP A 724 17.25 -3.07 4.30
C ASP A 724 18.30 -1.94 4.31
N GLU A 725 18.63 -1.42 5.49
CA GLU A 725 19.72 -0.45 5.72
C GLU A 725 21.13 -1.06 5.64
N GLY A 726 21.23 -2.39 5.47
CA GLY A 726 22.43 -3.10 5.05
C GLY A 726 23.44 -3.48 6.11
N LEU A 727 23.48 -2.81 7.26
CA LEU A 727 24.48 -3.08 8.30
C LEU A 727 23.90 -3.78 9.53
N PHE A 728 22.61 -3.78 9.69
CA PHE A 728 21.92 -4.25 10.88
C PHE A 728 21.47 -5.71 10.77
N ARG A 729 21.93 -6.56 11.71
CA ARG A 729 21.49 -7.95 11.85
C ARG A 729 20.32 -8.01 12.84
N MET A 730 19.11 -8.16 12.34
CA MET A 730 17.90 -8.29 13.14
C MET A 730 17.74 -9.72 13.66
N LYS A 731 17.25 -9.89 14.89
CA LYS A 731 16.77 -11.17 15.42
C LYS A 731 15.32 -11.42 14.98
N SER A 732 14.85 -12.65 15.13
CA SER A 732 13.47 -13.02 14.81
C SER A 732 12.45 -12.19 15.59
N MET A 733 11.30 -11.98 14.94
CA MET A 733 10.12 -11.31 15.52
C MET A 733 8.87 -12.13 15.17
N ALA A 734 7.93 -12.24 16.12
CA ALA A 734 6.66 -12.90 15.89
C ALA A 734 5.52 -12.12 16.56
N ALA A 735 4.30 -12.32 16.08
CA ALA A 735 3.09 -11.81 16.68
C ALA A 735 1.91 -12.74 16.41
N VAL A 736 0.96 -12.76 17.34
CA VAL A 736 -0.35 -13.40 17.17
C VAL A 736 -1.41 -12.38 17.55
N ASP A 737 -2.28 -12.07 16.59
CA ASP A 737 -3.43 -11.19 16.78
C ASP A 737 -4.72 -11.99 16.73
N MET A 738 -5.70 -11.63 17.54
CA MET A 738 -7.01 -12.27 17.57
C MET A 738 -8.12 -11.22 17.55
N GLY A 739 -9.23 -11.54 16.91
CA GLY A 739 -10.38 -10.63 16.88
C GLY A 739 -11.69 -11.35 16.74
N VAL A 740 -12.74 -10.75 17.30
CA VAL A 740 -14.12 -11.18 17.13
C VAL A 740 -14.96 -9.98 16.68
N SER A 741 -15.86 -10.20 15.76
CA SER A 741 -16.76 -9.18 15.25
C SER A 741 -18.19 -9.69 15.21
N LYS A 742 -19.15 -8.78 15.47
CA LYS A 742 -20.59 -9.08 15.33
C LYS A 742 -21.28 -8.00 14.52
N GLN A 743 -22.03 -8.43 13.51
CA GLN A 743 -22.93 -7.54 12.78
C GLN A 743 -24.20 -7.32 13.62
N ILE A 744 -24.61 -6.07 13.76
CA ILE A 744 -25.80 -5.64 14.52
C ILE A 744 -26.67 -4.72 13.67
N MET A 745 -27.85 -4.32 14.16
CA MET A 745 -28.72 -3.33 13.51
C MET A 745 -29.02 -3.69 12.02
N HIS A 746 -29.43 -4.94 11.75
CA HIS A 746 -29.67 -5.44 10.38
C HIS A 746 -28.48 -5.20 9.43
N LYS A 747 -27.26 -5.45 9.90
CA LYS A 747 -25.98 -5.25 9.18
C LYS A 747 -25.61 -3.78 8.91
N LYS A 748 -26.34 -2.80 9.47
CA LYS A 748 -25.96 -1.39 9.42
C LYS A 748 -24.91 -1.02 10.47
N GLY A 749 -24.82 -1.80 11.57
CA GLY A 749 -23.83 -1.64 12.61
C GLY A 749 -22.91 -2.85 12.75
N SER A 750 -21.72 -2.65 13.30
CA SER A 750 -20.83 -3.73 13.73
C SER A 750 -20.08 -3.36 15.00
N ILE A 751 -19.88 -4.34 15.87
CA ILE A 751 -18.98 -4.24 17.02
C ILE A 751 -17.81 -5.19 16.74
N LYS A 752 -16.58 -4.72 16.97
CA LYS A 752 -15.36 -5.52 16.85
C LYS A 752 -14.56 -5.41 18.15
N PHE A 753 -14.08 -6.54 18.64
CA PHE A 753 -13.13 -6.61 19.75
C PHE A 753 -11.86 -7.29 19.23
N ASN A 754 -10.72 -6.65 19.37
CA ASN A 754 -9.43 -7.16 18.89
C ASN A 754 -8.41 -7.14 20.02
N VAL A 755 -7.54 -8.15 20.05
CA VAL A 755 -6.34 -8.21 20.88
C VAL A 755 -5.15 -8.31 19.95
N GLY A 756 -4.33 -7.26 19.91
CA GLY A 756 -3.05 -7.25 19.20
C GLY A 756 -1.97 -7.89 20.07
N ASP A 757 -1.06 -8.63 19.43
CA ASP A 757 0.10 -9.28 20.06
C ASP A 757 -0.26 -10.00 21.38
N VAL A 758 -1.20 -10.94 21.28
CA VAL A 758 -1.79 -11.68 22.43
C VAL A 758 -0.75 -12.17 23.42
N PHE A 759 0.42 -12.58 22.92
CA PHE A 759 1.52 -13.14 23.72
C PHE A 759 2.62 -12.12 24.05
N ASN A 760 2.43 -10.83 23.69
CA ASN A 760 3.38 -9.74 23.94
C ASN A 760 4.80 -10.02 23.43
N MET A 761 4.89 -10.60 22.23
CA MET A 761 6.15 -11.08 21.64
C MET A 761 6.85 -10.06 20.75
N GLN A 762 6.12 -9.05 20.25
CA GLN A 762 6.68 -8.04 19.35
C GLN A 762 7.72 -7.19 20.07
N ARG A 763 8.96 -7.30 19.64
CA ARG A 763 10.08 -6.48 20.07
C ARG A 763 11.14 -6.47 18.98
N PHE A 764 11.76 -5.33 18.75
CA PHE A 764 12.91 -5.23 17.87
C PHE A 764 14.19 -5.55 18.64
N ARG A 765 15.02 -6.39 18.08
CA ARG A 765 16.37 -6.70 18.57
C ARG A 765 17.27 -6.81 17.38
N GLY A 766 18.37 -6.08 17.39
CA GLY A 766 19.34 -6.16 16.32
C GLY A 766 20.71 -5.69 16.79
N SER A 767 21.72 -5.96 15.98
CA SER A 767 23.08 -5.51 16.25
C SER A 767 23.83 -5.27 14.95
N PHE A 768 24.83 -4.44 15.01
CA PHE A 768 25.82 -4.30 13.96
C PHE A 768 27.21 -4.14 14.58
N GLU A 769 28.21 -4.51 13.81
CA GLU A 769 29.61 -4.38 14.19
C GLU A 769 30.37 -3.72 13.01
N ASN A 770 31.14 -2.71 13.32
CA ASN A 770 31.93 -1.98 12.33
C ASN A 770 33.18 -1.37 12.99
N GLY A 771 34.36 -1.60 12.40
CA GLY A 771 35.60 -0.97 12.85
C GLY A 771 35.98 -1.25 14.30
N GLY A 772 35.67 -2.48 14.82
CA GLY A 772 35.91 -2.85 16.21
C GLY A 772 34.91 -2.26 17.22
N ARG A 773 33.83 -1.66 16.71
CA ARG A 773 32.72 -1.15 17.51
C ARG A 773 31.52 -2.06 17.37
N TYR A 774 30.90 -2.40 18.47
CA TYR A 774 29.69 -3.20 18.51
C TYR A 774 28.53 -2.35 19.03
N THR A 775 27.38 -2.39 18.35
CA THR A 775 26.15 -1.74 18.80
C THR A 775 25.01 -2.76 18.77
N ALA A 776 24.32 -2.91 19.88
CA ALA A 776 23.07 -3.67 19.97
C ALA A 776 21.91 -2.75 20.34
N VAL A 777 20.80 -2.94 19.64
CA VAL A 777 19.54 -2.19 19.85
C VAL A 777 18.47 -3.16 20.31
N ARG A 778 17.73 -2.78 21.36
CA ARG A 778 16.55 -3.48 21.85
C ARG A 778 15.44 -2.44 21.96
N SER A 779 14.35 -2.62 21.23
CA SER A 779 13.20 -1.73 21.33
C SER A 779 11.95 -2.55 21.64
N LYS A 780 11.24 -2.17 22.66
CA LYS A 780 9.94 -2.72 23.07
C LYS A 780 8.95 -1.57 23.10
N TRP A 781 7.91 -1.69 22.31
CA TRP A 781 6.77 -0.77 22.32
C TRP A 781 5.52 -1.47 22.85
N GLU A 782 4.49 -0.73 23.08
CA GLU A 782 3.19 -1.20 23.56
C GLU A 782 2.44 -1.92 22.43
N SER A 783 2.80 -3.17 22.14
CA SER A 783 2.21 -4.00 21.08
C SER A 783 0.95 -4.74 21.51
N GLN A 784 0.88 -5.15 22.79
CA GLN A 784 -0.31 -5.81 23.33
C GLN A 784 -1.38 -4.76 23.65
N GLN A 785 -2.47 -4.78 22.88
CA GLN A 785 -3.57 -3.82 23.02
C GLN A 785 -4.92 -4.49 22.87
N PHE A 786 -5.84 -4.16 23.75
CA PHE A 786 -7.24 -4.55 23.70
C PHE A 786 -8.03 -3.40 23.07
N ARG A 787 -8.72 -3.63 21.96
CA ARG A 787 -9.44 -2.60 21.22
C ARG A 787 -10.90 -2.98 21.02
N LEU A 788 -11.80 -2.05 21.32
CA LEU A 788 -13.22 -2.13 21.00
C LEU A 788 -13.57 -1.07 19.96
N THR A 789 -14.24 -1.47 18.88
CA THR A 789 -14.65 -0.57 17.80
C THR A 789 -16.12 -0.75 17.49
N PHE A 790 -16.86 0.35 17.43
CA PHE A 790 -18.23 0.41 16.96
C PHE A 790 -18.29 1.18 15.64
N ASN A 791 -18.96 0.59 14.62
CA ASN A 791 -19.20 1.25 13.34
C ASN A 791 -20.71 1.26 13.07
N TYR A 792 -21.21 2.40 12.54
CA TYR A 792 -22.60 2.53 12.11
C TYR A 792 -22.69 3.22 10.76
N ARG A 793 -23.45 2.62 9.82
CA ARG A 793 -23.69 3.14 8.48
C ARG A 793 -25.15 3.59 8.37
N PHE A 794 -25.37 4.79 7.85
CA PHE A 794 -26.69 5.35 7.68
C PHE A 794 -26.91 5.90 6.27
N GLY A 795 -28.17 6.10 5.91
CA GLY A 795 -28.56 6.59 4.60
C GLY A 795 -28.58 5.49 3.53
N ASN A 796 -28.59 5.91 2.28
CA ASN A 796 -28.67 5.01 1.12
C ASN A 796 -27.30 4.47 0.74
N THR A 797 -27.03 3.20 1.04
CA THR A 797 -25.75 2.53 0.78
C THR A 797 -25.45 2.28 -0.70
N SER A 798 -26.43 2.48 -1.59
CA SER A 798 -26.25 2.35 -3.05
C SER A 798 -25.75 3.63 -3.72
N ILE A 799 -25.57 4.73 -2.98
CA ILE A 799 -25.06 5.99 -3.52
C ILE A 799 -23.58 5.84 -3.86
N LYS A 800 -23.19 6.33 -5.04
CA LYS A 800 -21.79 6.41 -5.44
C LYS A 800 -21.01 7.28 -4.44
N ALA A 801 -19.93 6.77 -3.90
CA ALA A 801 -18.98 7.56 -3.13
C ALA A 801 -18.49 8.78 -3.95
N ALA A 802 -18.04 9.81 -3.26
CA ALA A 802 -17.38 10.95 -3.89
C ALA A 802 -16.29 10.48 -4.84
N ARG A 803 -16.14 11.15 -5.97
CA ARG A 803 -15.08 10.86 -6.93
C ARG A 803 -13.73 10.99 -6.23
N ALA A 804 -12.97 9.91 -6.20
CA ALA A 804 -11.59 9.97 -5.75
C ALA A 804 -10.81 10.88 -6.71
N ARG A 805 -9.98 11.75 -6.15
CA ARG A 805 -9.23 12.77 -6.89
C ARG A 805 -7.76 12.42 -6.87
N LYS A 806 -7.14 12.47 -8.05
CA LYS A 806 -5.71 12.35 -8.21
C LYS A 806 -5.14 13.75 -8.07
N THR A 807 -4.42 14.04 -7.00
CA THR A 807 -3.66 15.28 -6.88
C THR A 807 -2.25 15.08 -7.42
N GLY A 808 -1.53 16.11 -7.75
CA GLY A 808 -0.14 16.04 -8.16
C GLY A 808 0.85 15.96 -6.98
N LEU A 809 0.34 16.00 -5.73
CA LEU A 809 1.17 16.18 -4.52
C LEU A 809 1.76 14.90 -3.93
N GLU A 810 1.46 13.73 -4.46
CA GLU A 810 1.64 12.44 -3.78
C GLU A 810 3.10 12.12 -3.44
N ASP A 811 4.00 12.31 -4.41
CA ASP A 811 5.41 12.04 -4.22
C ASP A 811 6.03 13.02 -3.23
N GLU A 812 5.68 14.28 -3.38
CA GLU A 812 6.20 15.36 -2.56
C GLU A 812 5.70 15.25 -1.12
N GLN A 813 4.43 14.88 -0.89
CA GLN A 813 3.88 14.71 0.46
C GLN A 813 4.42 13.47 1.18
N ASN A 814 4.70 12.39 0.45
CA ASN A 814 5.32 11.20 1.04
C ASN A 814 6.75 11.43 1.55
N ARG A 815 7.42 12.48 1.09
CA ARG A 815 8.75 12.91 1.53
C ARG A 815 8.72 13.90 2.69
N VAL A 816 7.53 14.37 3.08
CA VAL A 816 7.31 15.13 4.31
C VAL A 816 7.17 14.12 5.43
N LYS A 817 8.20 13.95 6.26
CA LYS A 817 8.08 13.15 7.48
C LYS A 817 7.07 13.83 8.39
N ASP A 818 6.01 13.14 8.74
CA ASP A 818 5.15 13.56 9.82
C ASP A 818 6.00 13.43 11.10
N GLY A 819 6.44 14.55 11.69
CA GLY A 819 7.34 14.57 12.84
C GLY A 819 7.04 13.44 13.83
N ASN A 820 7.85 12.37 13.75
CA ASN A 820 7.78 11.17 14.58
C ASN A 820 8.64 11.31 15.79
#